data_8811b67a9f7e475adcf21f060a3026ec
#
_entry.id   8811b67a9f7e475adcf21f060a3026ec
#
_cell.length_a   1.000
_cell.length_b   1.000
_cell.length_c   1.000
_cell.angle_alpha   90.00
_cell.angle_beta   90.00
_cell.angle_gamma   90.00
#
_symmetry.space_group_name_H-M   'P 1'
#
loop_
_entity.id
_entity.type
_entity.pdbx_description
1 polymer ?
#
loop_
_entity_poly.entity_id
_entity_poly.type
_entity_poly.pdbx_seq_one_letter_code
_entity_poly.pdbx_strand_id
1 'polypeptide(L)'
;MDRQTELTKEQQYTAHVQQLLLAVVERSRDYSQGHLGSIRALLADAWEELRLKPTALSVQDMEQLSAEVDRFLARKTLTDNLAKRYEAMLMNPFFARVDFQEDGAKEKEKIVIGLYSLKDTDGEILVHDWRAPVCSLYYDAMPGTVSYESPSGEIRGQMTLKRQYKMENGRLKYYVDTDVGIDDEMLLDILSGATSRHIRQIVSTIQEEQNRAIRYANVRLLSVIGGAGSGKTSVAMHRAAFLMYRHRDHLDAKRIAILSPSNSFSEYISTVLPELGEENAAAVTLNKITSEILGQKVEIPLLQTEALLDESNVLRRESVRYKSGEAFLNRMRGFVAEFARKGPAFEDVALSGNTLVTGAELTRMYRTDYKLLSPALRITRIQTVLDSRLEQWEKSLYAQYEKQLISSYRGKDLEMATRFAVSHRLQPVRQQIRKMLDVRMPLLYVDALKGAPEELIVAARENAAAGCVWWEDAVGIAYLALALGFAAPDKNIRHLLVDEAQDYSDVALAMLALYYPAAFVTLLGDPKQRTCPAMPPCDPARWNDCFGVPDAPLVQLTRCYRSTLPITRLCNAILPDDEQVVPFGREGKPPRIGPKSDEALLDAVREAVDAGYGSIAVITRTLAEAKRVAEFIPKAHLLDGSDEDILTDPGDIVVGGYHLMKGLEFDAVIVLWPEARLSDGERRRLYTCLLYTSP
;
A
#
# COMPACT_ATOMS: atom_id res chain seq x y z
N MET A 1 0.44 -47.39 -17.37
CA MET A 1 -0.87 -47.49 -16.71
C MET A 1 -1.89 -46.81 -17.58
N ASP A 2 -3.13 -47.31 -17.66
CA ASP A 2 -4.16 -46.63 -18.45
C ASP A 2 -4.55 -45.30 -17.75
N ARG A 3 -4.65 -44.21 -18.52
CA ARG A 3 -5.01 -42.86 -18.04
C ARG A 3 -6.28 -42.85 -17.18
N GLN A 4 -7.23 -43.75 -17.52
CA GLN A 4 -8.49 -43.89 -16.78
C GLN A 4 -8.28 -44.49 -15.38
N THR A 5 -7.39 -45.43 -15.24
CA THR A 5 -7.03 -46.04 -13.94
C THR A 5 -6.32 -45.05 -13.03
N GLU A 6 -5.44 -44.22 -13.61
CA GLU A 6 -4.75 -43.18 -12.87
C GLU A 6 -5.74 -42.07 -12.41
N LEU A 7 -6.65 -41.63 -13.29
CA LEU A 7 -7.70 -40.65 -12.93
C LEU A 7 -8.56 -41.17 -11.77
N THR A 8 -8.91 -42.45 -11.78
CA THR A 8 -9.71 -43.06 -10.70
C THR A 8 -8.98 -42.99 -9.34
N LYS A 9 -7.67 -43.25 -9.35
CA LYS A 9 -6.84 -43.14 -8.13
C LYS A 9 -6.77 -41.70 -7.59
N GLU A 10 -6.59 -40.72 -8.48
CA GLU A 10 -6.57 -39.31 -8.09
C GLU A 10 -7.93 -38.85 -7.57
N GLN A 11 -9.03 -39.36 -8.15
CA GLN A 11 -10.39 -39.10 -7.63
C GLN A 11 -10.62 -39.70 -6.24
N GLN A 12 -10.12 -40.92 -5.99
CA GLN A 12 -10.16 -41.54 -4.66
C GLN A 12 -9.32 -40.76 -3.64
N TYR A 13 -8.14 -40.32 -4.04
CA TYR A 13 -7.32 -39.45 -3.19
C TYR A 13 -8.04 -38.11 -2.87
N THR A 14 -8.66 -37.48 -3.88
CA THR A 14 -9.46 -36.27 -3.69
C THR A 14 -10.58 -36.49 -2.67
N ALA A 15 -11.34 -37.58 -2.80
CA ALA A 15 -12.42 -37.92 -1.88
C ALA A 15 -11.92 -38.15 -0.45
N HIS A 16 -10.76 -38.82 -0.28
CA HIS A 16 -10.15 -39.00 1.02
C HIS A 16 -9.74 -37.65 1.67
N VAL A 17 -9.09 -36.78 0.94
CA VAL A 17 -8.72 -35.42 1.40
C VAL A 17 -9.96 -34.63 1.81
N GLN A 18 -11.03 -34.66 1.01
CA GLN A 18 -12.29 -33.97 1.32
C GLN A 18 -12.97 -34.52 2.58
N GLN A 19 -12.95 -35.83 2.80
CA GLN A 19 -13.50 -36.43 4.00
C GLN A 19 -12.77 -35.95 5.26
N LEU A 20 -11.44 -35.85 5.21
CA LEU A 20 -10.66 -35.30 6.29
C LEU A 20 -10.91 -33.81 6.50
N LEU A 21 -11.03 -33.04 5.42
CA LEU A 21 -11.38 -31.61 5.50
C LEU A 21 -12.73 -31.39 6.20
N LEU A 22 -13.76 -32.17 5.83
CA LEU A 22 -15.08 -32.11 6.47
C LEU A 22 -14.96 -32.38 7.98
N ALA A 23 -14.25 -33.43 8.36
CA ALA A 23 -14.06 -33.78 9.78
C ALA A 23 -13.33 -32.67 10.56
N VAL A 24 -12.36 -31.97 9.93
CA VAL A 24 -11.65 -30.85 10.56
C VAL A 24 -12.56 -29.62 10.67
N VAL A 25 -13.37 -29.32 9.65
CA VAL A 25 -14.35 -28.23 9.67
C VAL A 25 -15.38 -28.43 10.77
N GLU A 26 -15.97 -29.61 10.86
CA GLU A 26 -16.95 -29.95 11.90
C GLU A 26 -16.35 -29.79 13.29
N ARG A 27 -15.18 -30.37 13.52
CA ARG A 27 -14.46 -30.26 14.80
C ARG A 27 -14.14 -28.79 15.17
N SER A 28 -13.74 -27.98 14.18
CA SER A 28 -13.44 -26.56 14.39
C SER A 28 -14.70 -25.78 14.75
N ARG A 29 -15.84 -26.09 14.12
CA ARG A 29 -17.13 -25.46 14.44
C ARG A 29 -17.61 -25.83 15.85
N ASP A 30 -17.51 -27.09 16.23
CA ASP A 30 -17.85 -27.55 17.59
C ASP A 30 -16.99 -26.85 18.64
N TYR A 31 -15.70 -26.71 18.38
CA TYR A 31 -14.78 -26.01 19.29
C TYR A 31 -15.11 -24.51 19.41
N SER A 32 -15.46 -23.87 18.31
CA SER A 32 -15.90 -22.47 18.29
C SER A 32 -17.19 -22.26 19.08
N GLN A 33 -18.18 -23.16 18.94
CA GLN A 33 -19.42 -23.14 19.73
C GLN A 33 -19.14 -23.38 21.24
N GLY A 34 -18.21 -24.24 21.56
CA GLY A 34 -17.77 -24.47 22.93
C GLY A 34 -17.19 -23.21 23.57
N HIS A 35 -16.36 -22.44 22.85
CA HIS A 35 -15.84 -21.16 23.35
C HIS A 35 -16.95 -20.12 23.59
N LEU A 36 -17.96 -20.05 22.71
CA LEU A 36 -19.14 -19.20 22.92
C LEU A 36 -19.92 -19.59 24.15
N GLY A 37 -20.09 -20.89 24.41
CA GLY A 37 -20.70 -21.43 25.61
C GLY A 37 -19.95 -21.00 26.88
N SER A 38 -18.62 -21.09 26.86
CA SER A 38 -17.77 -20.66 27.98
C SER A 38 -17.89 -19.16 28.27
N ILE A 39 -17.90 -18.31 27.22
CA ILE A 39 -18.10 -16.87 27.40
C ILE A 39 -19.45 -16.57 28.00
N ARG A 40 -20.53 -17.23 27.53
CA ARG A 40 -21.88 -17.03 28.05
C ARG A 40 -21.98 -17.44 29.51
N ALA A 41 -21.39 -18.56 29.90
CA ALA A 41 -21.37 -19.03 31.29
C ALA A 41 -20.64 -18.03 32.19
N LEU A 42 -19.45 -17.60 31.78
CA LEU A 42 -18.62 -16.63 32.51
C LEU A 42 -19.35 -15.29 32.75
N LEU A 43 -20.01 -14.78 31.70
CA LEU A 43 -20.81 -13.54 31.78
C LEU A 43 -22.07 -13.72 32.63
N ALA A 44 -22.73 -14.89 32.57
CA ALA A 44 -23.91 -15.18 33.39
C ALA A 44 -23.56 -15.24 34.90
N ASP A 45 -22.45 -15.89 35.24
CA ASP A 45 -21.96 -15.96 36.63
C ASP A 45 -21.62 -14.56 37.17
N ALA A 46 -20.93 -13.73 36.39
CA ALA A 46 -20.61 -12.35 36.75
C ALA A 46 -21.89 -11.48 36.92
N TRP A 47 -22.90 -11.65 36.06
CA TRP A 47 -24.18 -10.96 36.18
C TRP A 47 -24.97 -11.37 37.40
N GLU A 48 -24.96 -12.65 37.78
CA GLU A 48 -25.65 -13.15 38.95
C GLU A 48 -25.02 -12.62 40.25
N GLU A 49 -23.68 -12.53 40.27
CA GLU A 49 -22.91 -11.96 41.36
C GLU A 49 -23.18 -10.46 41.56
N LEU A 50 -23.20 -9.69 40.46
CA LEU A 50 -23.56 -8.26 40.46
C LEU A 50 -25.01 -8.02 40.89
N ARG A 51 -25.95 -8.93 40.55
CA ARG A 51 -27.37 -8.82 40.91
C ARG A 51 -27.58 -9.07 42.39
N LEU A 52 -26.79 -9.97 42.96
CA LEU A 52 -26.87 -10.29 44.41
C LEU A 52 -26.19 -9.24 45.28
N LYS A 53 -25.10 -8.65 44.79
CA LYS A 53 -24.34 -7.59 45.47
C LYS A 53 -23.80 -6.59 44.45
N PRO A 54 -24.41 -5.42 44.29
CA PRO A 54 -23.97 -4.42 43.27
C PRO A 54 -22.53 -3.91 43.43
N THR A 55 -21.90 -4.15 44.59
CA THR A 55 -20.49 -3.77 44.85
C THR A 55 -19.57 -4.96 44.96
N ALA A 56 -20.00 -6.17 44.51
CA ALA A 56 -19.25 -7.40 44.70
C ALA A 56 -17.99 -7.49 43.84
N LEU A 57 -18.00 -6.89 42.64
CA LEU A 57 -16.85 -6.91 41.74
C LEU A 57 -16.02 -5.64 41.91
N SER A 58 -14.76 -5.81 42.26
CA SER A 58 -13.78 -4.72 42.27
C SER A 58 -13.37 -4.35 40.85
N VAL A 59 -12.72 -3.19 40.66
CA VAL A 59 -12.16 -2.81 39.37
C VAL A 59 -11.18 -3.90 38.84
N GLN A 60 -10.45 -4.53 39.75
CA GLN A 60 -9.48 -5.57 39.40
C GLN A 60 -10.17 -6.86 38.94
N ASP A 61 -11.33 -7.24 39.52
CA ASP A 61 -12.12 -8.38 39.08
C ASP A 61 -12.74 -8.14 37.71
N MET A 62 -13.19 -6.90 37.40
CA MET A 62 -13.69 -6.50 36.09
C MET A 62 -12.60 -6.52 35.01
N GLU A 63 -11.40 -6.08 35.34
CA GLU A 63 -10.24 -6.17 34.45
C GLU A 63 -9.86 -7.63 34.15
N GLN A 64 -9.89 -8.48 35.16
CA GLN A 64 -9.62 -9.91 35.04
C GLN A 64 -10.67 -10.61 34.17
N LEU A 65 -11.96 -10.32 34.40
CA LEU A 65 -13.08 -10.83 33.60
C LEU A 65 -12.96 -10.39 32.12
N SER A 66 -12.67 -9.10 31.88
CA SER A 66 -12.45 -8.59 30.56
C SER A 66 -11.31 -9.32 29.83
N ALA A 67 -10.17 -9.51 30.49
CA ALA A 67 -9.02 -10.20 29.92
C ALA A 67 -9.32 -11.70 29.66
N GLU A 68 -10.22 -12.32 30.39
CA GLU A 68 -10.63 -13.71 30.18
C GLU A 68 -11.60 -13.83 29.01
N VAL A 69 -12.57 -12.92 28.90
CA VAL A 69 -13.47 -12.80 27.74
C VAL A 69 -12.67 -12.56 26.47
N ASP A 70 -11.71 -11.64 26.50
CA ASP A 70 -10.85 -11.33 25.36
C ASP A 70 -10.03 -12.56 24.89
N ARG A 71 -9.53 -13.36 25.83
CA ARG A 71 -8.85 -14.62 25.51
C ARG A 71 -9.76 -15.64 24.84
N PHE A 72 -10.99 -15.81 25.30
CA PHE A 72 -11.96 -16.71 24.66
C PHE A 72 -12.38 -16.20 23.29
N LEU A 73 -12.60 -14.89 23.14
CA LEU A 73 -12.92 -14.27 21.84
C LEU A 73 -11.79 -14.44 20.84
N ALA A 74 -10.54 -14.25 21.27
CA ALA A 74 -9.37 -14.47 20.41
C ALA A 74 -9.26 -15.94 19.97
N ARG A 75 -9.48 -16.90 20.87
CA ARG A 75 -9.50 -18.33 20.53
C ARG A 75 -10.63 -18.67 19.57
N LYS A 76 -11.83 -18.15 19.82
CA LYS A 76 -12.97 -18.34 18.93
C LYS A 76 -12.66 -17.82 17.52
N THR A 77 -12.14 -16.60 17.41
CA THR A 77 -11.78 -15.98 16.12
C THR A 77 -10.76 -16.83 15.36
N LEU A 78 -9.73 -17.33 16.06
CA LEU A 78 -8.74 -18.24 15.46
C LEU A 78 -9.39 -19.52 14.94
N THR A 79 -10.30 -20.13 15.70
CA THR A 79 -10.98 -21.36 15.33
C THR A 79 -11.94 -21.13 14.15
N ASP A 80 -12.69 -20.02 14.17
CA ASP A 80 -13.56 -19.63 13.06
C ASP A 80 -12.77 -19.40 11.75
N ASN A 81 -11.61 -18.75 11.85
CA ASN A 81 -10.73 -18.54 10.70
C ASN A 81 -10.17 -19.86 10.16
N LEU A 82 -9.83 -20.80 11.03
CA LEU A 82 -9.42 -22.16 10.63
C LEU A 82 -10.56 -22.89 9.91
N ALA A 83 -11.77 -22.86 10.45
CA ALA A 83 -12.94 -23.48 9.82
C ALA A 83 -13.15 -22.90 8.41
N LYS A 84 -13.14 -21.57 8.26
CA LYS A 84 -13.29 -20.90 6.97
C LYS A 84 -12.19 -21.29 5.97
N ARG A 85 -10.95 -21.42 6.41
CA ARG A 85 -9.81 -21.87 5.56
C ARG A 85 -10.06 -23.27 5.01
N TYR A 86 -10.45 -24.22 5.86
CA TYR A 86 -10.71 -25.59 5.43
C TYR A 86 -12.01 -25.74 4.63
N GLU A 87 -13.05 -24.95 4.92
CA GLU A 87 -14.24 -24.84 4.07
C GLU A 87 -13.90 -24.38 2.65
N ALA A 88 -12.99 -23.40 2.53
CA ALA A 88 -12.51 -22.95 1.24
C ALA A 88 -11.77 -24.04 0.45
N MET A 89 -11.05 -24.95 1.15
CA MET A 89 -10.39 -26.10 0.51
C MET A 89 -11.36 -27.16 0.02
N LEU A 90 -12.59 -27.28 0.56
CA LEU A 90 -13.54 -28.30 0.13
C LEU A 90 -13.87 -28.23 -1.37
N MET A 91 -13.92 -27.00 -1.91
CA MET A 91 -14.19 -26.77 -3.33
C MET A 91 -12.96 -26.98 -4.22
N ASN A 92 -11.75 -26.77 -3.68
CA ASN A 92 -10.49 -26.96 -4.38
C ASN A 92 -9.41 -27.42 -3.40
N PRO A 93 -9.40 -28.71 -3.01
CA PRO A 93 -8.53 -29.20 -1.94
C PRO A 93 -7.04 -29.12 -2.29
N PHE A 94 -6.70 -29.25 -3.55
CA PHE A 94 -5.35 -29.08 -4.09
C PHE A 94 -5.42 -28.82 -5.60
N PHE A 95 -4.37 -28.27 -6.18
CA PHE A 95 -4.33 -27.89 -7.59
C PHE A 95 -3.14 -28.50 -8.35
N ALA A 96 -2.12 -29.02 -7.63
CA ALA A 96 -0.94 -29.58 -8.28
C ALA A 96 -0.32 -30.73 -7.47
N ARG A 97 0.53 -31.51 -8.14
CA ARG A 97 1.38 -32.56 -7.54
C ARG A 97 2.73 -32.61 -8.24
N VAL A 98 3.75 -32.76 -7.43
CA VAL A 98 5.12 -33.06 -7.87
C VAL A 98 5.55 -34.35 -7.20
N ASP A 99 6.13 -35.31 -8.00
CA ASP A 99 6.80 -36.47 -7.45
C ASP A 99 8.31 -36.20 -7.45
N PHE A 100 8.87 -36.09 -6.27
CA PHE A 100 10.27 -35.75 -6.04
C PHE A 100 10.99 -36.81 -5.25
N GLN A 101 12.24 -37.09 -5.60
CA GLN A 101 13.12 -37.97 -4.88
C GLN A 101 14.40 -37.24 -4.55
N GLU A 102 14.63 -36.98 -3.26
CA GLU A 102 15.84 -36.36 -2.77
C GLU A 102 17.06 -37.25 -3.04
N ASP A 103 18.21 -36.65 -3.32
CA ASP A 103 19.44 -37.40 -3.56
C ASP A 103 19.84 -38.22 -2.32
N GLY A 104 19.96 -39.51 -2.50
CA GLY A 104 20.22 -40.45 -1.42
C GLY A 104 18.99 -41.06 -0.74
N ALA A 105 17.78 -40.53 -1.00
CA ALA A 105 16.55 -41.14 -0.50
C ALA A 105 16.14 -42.38 -1.31
N LYS A 106 15.60 -43.41 -0.62
CA LYS A 106 15.13 -44.63 -1.26
C LYS A 106 13.76 -44.51 -1.90
N GLU A 107 12.92 -43.67 -1.36
CA GLU A 107 11.52 -43.54 -1.75
C GLU A 107 11.26 -42.17 -2.39
N LYS A 108 10.27 -42.14 -3.28
CA LYS A 108 9.77 -40.91 -3.90
C LYS A 108 8.71 -40.32 -3.01
N GLU A 109 8.82 -39.04 -2.75
CA GLU A 109 7.80 -38.25 -2.04
C GLU A 109 6.77 -37.71 -3.03
N LYS A 110 5.49 -37.83 -2.68
CA LYS A 110 4.37 -37.22 -3.42
C LYS A 110 4.01 -35.91 -2.76
N ILE A 111 4.39 -34.79 -3.36
CA ILE A 111 4.14 -33.46 -2.87
C ILE A 111 2.88 -32.95 -3.55
N VAL A 112 1.74 -33.07 -2.84
CA VAL A 112 0.46 -32.53 -3.30
C VAL A 112 0.33 -31.10 -2.79
N ILE A 113 -0.02 -30.15 -3.67
CA ILE A 113 0.05 -28.71 -3.40
C ILE A 113 -1.35 -28.10 -3.40
N GLY A 114 -1.68 -27.39 -2.33
CA GLY A 114 -2.93 -26.67 -2.16
C GLY A 114 -2.74 -25.29 -1.55
N LEU A 115 -3.86 -24.61 -1.26
CA LEU A 115 -3.82 -23.28 -0.63
C LEU A 115 -3.32 -23.33 0.81
N TYR A 116 -3.60 -24.41 1.53
CA TYR A 116 -3.19 -24.60 2.93
C TYR A 116 -2.69 -26.02 3.13
N SER A 117 -1.86 -26.21 4.16
CA SER A 117 -1.45 -27.54 4.60
C SER A 117 -2.60 -28.32 5.23
N LEU A 118 -2.71 -29.60 4.86
CA LEU A 118 -3.57 -30.57 5.53
C LEU A 118 -2.72 -31.74 5.99
N LYS A 119 -2.89 -32.14 7.26
CA LYS A 119 -2.28 -33.33 7.84
C LYS A 119 -3.35 -34.36 8.13
N ASP A 120 -2.97 -35.62 8.05
CA ASP A 120 -3.81 -36.71 8.54
C ASP A 120 -3.75 -36.85 10.07
N THR A 121 -4.40 -37.92 10.59
CA THR A 121 -4.44 -38.23 12.03
C THR A 121 -3.08 -38.65 12.59
N ASP A 122 -2.18 -39.13 11.76
CA ASP A 122 -0.85 -39.61 12.13
C ASP A 122 0.21 -38.49 12.04
N GLY A 123 -0.21 -37.31 11.54
CA GLY A 123 0.63 -36.10 11.39
C GLY A 123 1.35 -36.01 10.04
N GLU A 124 1.12 -36.94 9.13
CA GLU A 124 1.63 -36.93 7.76
C GLU A 124 0.99 -35.81 6.96
N ILE A 125 1.77 -35.11 6.12
CA ILE A 125 1.28 -34.01 5.30
C ILE A 125 0.66 -34.57 4.02
N LEU A 126 -0.67 -34.49 3.92
CA LEU A 126 -1.41 -34.89 2.72
C LEU A 126 -1.42 -33.80 1.65
N VAL A 127 -1.53 -32.54 2.08
CA VAL A 127 -1.50 -31.39 1.18
C VAL A 127 -0.51 -30.37 1.75
N HIS A 128 0.45 -29.97 0.93
CA HIS A 128 1.41 -28.92 1.26
C HIS A 128 0.85 -27.55 0.92
N ASP A 129 1.07 -26.57 1.79
CA ASP A 129 0.81 -25.17 1.51
C ASP A 129 1.71 -24.72 0.35
N TRP A 130 1.16 -24.06 -0.65
CA TRP A 130 1.88 -23.59 -1.85
C TRP A 130 3.10 -22.71 -1.52
N ARG A 131 3.09 -22.06 -0.35
CA ARG A 131 4.18 -21.20 0.15
C ARG A 131 5.36 -21.98 0.69
N ALA A 132 5.19 -23.27 0.98
CA ALA A 132 6.27 -24.11 1.48
C ALA A 132 7.46 -24.16 0.50
N PRO A 133 8.70 -24.24 1.01
CA PRO A 133 9.90 -24.23 0.16
C PRO A 133 9.87 -25.29 -0.94
N VAL A 134 9.49 -26.51 -0.62
CA VAL A 134 9.43 -27.63 -1.57
C VAL A 134 8.45 -27.39 -2.73
N CYS A 135 7.41 -26.59 -2.51
CA CYS A 135 6.43 -26.26 -3.54
C CYS A 135 6.99 -25.33 -4.63
N SER A 136 8.18 -24.71 -4.43
CA SER A 136 8.85 -23.98 -5.51
C SER A 136 9.18 -24.85 -6.71
N LEU A 137 9.41 -26.16 -6.51
CA LEU A 137 9.63 -27.12 -7.58
C LEU A 137 8.52 -27.12 -8.64
N TYR A 138 7.27 -26.94 -8.20
CA TYR A 138 6.14 -26.85 -9.14
C TYR A 138 6.20 -25.62 -10.04
N TYR A 139 6.64 -24.48 -9.51
CA TYR A 139 6.63 -23.20 -10.24
C TYR A 139 7.90 -23.00 -11.08
N ASP A 140 9.06 -23.37 -10.53
CA ASP A 140 10.37 -22.96 -11.05
C ASP A 140 11.08 -24.08 -11.82
N ALA A 141 10.60 -25.33 -11.72
CA ALA A 141 11.35 -26.47 -12.24
C ALA A 141 10.54 -27.31 -13.24
N MET A 142 11.28 -28.03 -14.07
CA MET A 142 10.81 -29.04 -15.01
C MET A 142 11.22 -30.44 -14.55
N PRO A 143 10.51 -31.52 -14.95
CA PRO A 143 10.96 -32.88 -14.68
C PRO A 143 12.42 -33.08 -15.06
N GLY A 144 13.21 -33.70 -14.17
CA GLY A 144 14.65 -33.86 -14.29
C GLY A 144 15.37 -33.62 -12.95
N THR A 145 16.67 -33.33 -13.03
CA THR A 145 17.47 -32.97 -11.86
C THR A 145 17.12 -31.53 -11.44
N VAL A 146 16.65 -31.37 -10.22
CA VAL A 146 16.15 -30.09 -9.68
C VAL A 146 16.65 -29.86 -8.26
N SER A 147 16.60 -28.61 -7.81
CA SER A 147 16.88 -28.25 -6.42
C SER A 147 15.93 -27.17 -5.93
N TYR A 148 15.79 -27.07 -4.61
CA TYR A 148 15.07 -25.97 -3.97
C TYR A 148 15.75 -25.54 -2.67
N GLU A 149 15.56 -24.27 -2.29
CA GLU A 149 16.09 -23.68 -1.07
C GLU A 149 15.20 -24.00 0.12
N SER A 150 15.71 -24.73 1.12
CA SER A 150 15.03 -24.97 2.39
C SER A 150 15.68 -24.17 3.54
N PRO A 151 15.03 -24.02 4.70
CA PRO A 151 15.67 -23.41 5.88
C PRO A 151 16.97 -24.12 6.32
N SER A 152 17.12 -25.39 5.99
CA SER A 152 18.32 -26.19 6.28
C SER A 152 19.39 -26.17 5.18
N GLY A 153 19.14 -25.47 4.06
CA GLY A 153 20.02 -25.35 2.91
C GLY A 153 19.40 -25.85 1.61
N GLU A 154 20.20 -25.91 0.55
CA GLU A 154 19.77 -26.41 -0.76
C GLU A 154 19.54 -27.92 -0.71
N ILE A 155 18.36 -28.35 -1.15
CA ILE A 155 17.99 -29.77 -1.31
C ILE A 155 17.93 -30.07 -2.79
N ARG A 156 18.65 -31.15 -3.21
CA ARG A 156 18.75 -31.60 -4.60
C ARG A 156 18.11 -32.99 -4.78
N GLY A 157 17.63 -33.26 -5.97
CA GLY A 157 17.02 -34.54 -6.30
C GLY A 157 16.47 -34.61 -7.71
N GLN A 158 15.66 -35.64 -7.94
CA GLN A 158 15.01 -35.91 -9.22
C GLN A 158 13.51 -35.69 -9.12
N MET A 159 12.99 -34.79 -9.94
CA MET A 159 11.56 -34.64 -10.16
C MET A 159 11.13 -35.54 -11.33
N THR A 160 10.19 -36.45 -11.07
CA THR A 160 9.76 -37.44 -12.07
C THR A 160 8.35 -37.20 -12.59
N LEU A 161 7.57 -36.36 -11.90
CA LEU A 161 6.21 -35.98 -12.29
C LEU A 161 5.95 -34.53 -11.91
N LYS A 162 5.32 -33.81 -12.82
CA LYS A 162 4.70 -32.50 -12.58
C LYS A 162 3.28 -32.56 -13.13
N ARG A 163 2.28 -32.50 -12.24
CA ARG A 163 0.86 -32.72 -12.57
C ARG A 163 0.05 -31.52 -12.08
N GLN A 164 -0.85 -31.06 -12.92
CA GLN A 164 -1.83 -30.04 -12.60
C GLN A 164 -3.23 -30.64 -12.61
N TYR A 165 -4.10 -30.21 -11.67
CA TYR A 165 -5.46 -30.72 -11.52
C TYR A 165 -6.50 -29.65 -11.85
N LYS A 166 -7.56 -30.04 -12.56
CA LYS A 166 -8.76 -29.23 -12.75
C LYS A 166 -9.88 -29.73 -11.86
N MET A 167 -10.25 -28.91 -10.89
CA MET A 167 -11.40 -29.15 -10.00
C MET A 167 -12.61 -28.35 -10.45
N GLU A 168 -13.80 -28.98 -10.41
CA GLU A 168 -15.07 -28.33 -10.60
C GLU A 168 -16.04 -28.76 -9.50
N ASN A 169 -16.57 -27.78 -8.75
CA ASN A 169 -17.49 -28.02 -7.64
C ASN A 169 -16.99 -29.08 -6.64
N GLY A 170 -15.70 -29.03 -6.31
CA GLY A 170 -15.06 -29.97 -5.40
C GLY A 170 -14.71 -31.34 -6.02
N ARG A 171 -14.97 -31.58 -7.31
CA ARG A 171 -14.68 -32.86 -7.98
C ARG A 171 -13.53 -32.71 -8.97
N LEU A 172 -12.64 -33.69 -8.98
CA LEU A 172 -11.58 -33.73 -9.97
C LEU A 172 -12.16 -34.08 -11.33
N LYS A 173 -12.09 -33.13 -12.28
CA LYS A 173 -12.58 -33.29 -13.65
C LYS A 173 -11.54 -34.01 -14.52
N TYR A 174 -10.31 -33.48 -14.55
CA TYR A 174 -9.17 -34.07 -15.25
C TYR A 174 -7.85 -33.58 -14.65
N TYR A 175 -6.76 -34.17 -15.08
CA TYR A 175 -5.41 -33.74 -14.81
C TYR A 175 -4.58 -33.64 -16.08
N VAL A 176 -3.52 -32.85 -16.03
CA VAL A 176 -2.52 -32.71 -17.09
C VAL A 176 -1.13 -32.92 -16.49
N ASP A 177 -0.37 -33.82 -17.10
CA ASP A 177 1.05 -34.02 -16.78
C ASP A 177 1.87 -33.12 -17.70
N THR A 178 2.64 -32.20 -17.12
CA THR A 178 3.35 -31.15 -17.85
C THR A 178 4.83 -31.44 -17.90
N ASP A 179 5.35 -31.65 -19.11
CA ASP A 179 6.78 -31.73 -19.39
C ASP A 179 7.39 -30.36 -19.76
N VAL A 180 6.53 -29.34 -20.01
CA VAL A 180 6.90 -28.01 -20.49
C VAL A 180 6.04 -26.95 -19.80
N GLY A 181 6.43 -26.47 -18.62
CA GLY A 181 5.75 -25.37 -17.93
C GLY A 181 4.28 -25.62 -17.60
N ILE A 182 3.59 -24.61 -17.06
CA ILE A 182 2.13 -24.62 -16.95
C ILE A 182 1.58 -24.66 -18.38
N ASP A 183 0.73 -25.66 -18.67
CA ASP A 183 0.15 -25.83 -20.01
C ASP A 183 -0.67 -24.58 -20.37
N ASP A 184 -0.27 -23.92 -21.44
CA ASP A 184 -0.91 -22.69 -21.93
C ASP A 184 -2.40 -22.91 -22.23
N GLU A 185 -2.79 -24.13 -22.69
CA GLU A 185 -4.20 -24.50 -22.90
C GLU A 185 -4.99 -24.52 -21.60
N MET A 186 -4.42 -25.07 -20.52
CA MET A 186 -5.09 -25.11 -19.22
C MET A 186 -5.17 -23.74 -18.58
N LEU A 187 -4.14 -22.90 -18.75
CA LEU A 187 -4.17 -21.50 -18.34
C LEU A 187 -5.25 -20.73 -19.10
N LEU A 188 -5.38 -20.96 -20.40
CA LEU A 188 -6.45 -20.37 -21.21
C LEU A 188 -7.84 -20.82 -20.78
N ASP A 189 -8.03 -22.12 -20.45
CA ASP A 189 -9.30 -22.67 -19.95
C ASP A 189 -9.69 -22.04 -18.60
N ILE A 190 -8.72 -21.87 -17.70
CA ILE A 190 -8.92 -21.20 -16.40
C ILE A 190 -9.27 -19.73 -16.59
N LEU A 191 -8.56 -19.03 -17.45
CA LEU A 191 -8.79 -17.61 -17.71
C LEU A 191 -10.09 -17.34 -18.48
N SER A 192 -10.51 -18.25 -19.39
CA SER A 192 -11.75 -18.14 -20.16
C SER A 192 -13.01 -18.47 -19.35
N GLY A 193 -12.89 -19.31 -18.31
CA GLY A 193 -14.02 -19.67 -17.42
C GLY A 193 -14.24 -18.69 -16.26
N ALA A 194 -13.39 -17.68 -16.10
CA ALA A 194 -13.42 -16.77 -14.97
C ALA A 194 -14.43 -15.61 -15.18
N THR A 195 -15.73 -15.92 -15.17
CA THR A 195 -16.77 -14.89 -15.03
C THR A 195 -16.96 -14.44 -13.57
N SER A 196 -16.19 -14.97 -12.64
CA SER A 196 -16.25 -14.59 -11.22
C SER A 196 -14.85 -14.27 -10.70
N ARG A 197 -14.72 -13.15 -10.03
CA ARG A 197 -13.57 -12.51 -9.36
C ARG A 197 -12.82 -13.41 -8.34
N HIS A 198 -12.39 -14.63 -8.71
CA HIS A 198 -11.84 -15.57 -7.74
C HIS A 198 -10.32 -15.73 -7.93
N ILE A 199 -9.56 -15.00 -7.12
CA ILE A 199 -8.09 -15.05 -7.02
C ILE A 199 -7.56 -16.46 -6.67
N ARG A 200 -8.40 -17.34 -6.11
CA ARG A 200 -8.02 -18.73 -5.79
C ARG A 200 -7.50 -19.51 -6.99
N GLN A 201 -7.94 -19.17 -8.20
CA GLN A 201 -7.43 -19.79 -9.42
C GLN A 201 -6.04 -19.28 -9.79
N ILE A 202 -5.66 -18.10 -9.34
CA ILE A 202 -4.38 -17.46 -9.69
C ILE A 202 -3.19 -18.22 -9.07
N VAL A 203 -3.32 -18.78 -7.87
CA VAL A 203 -2.21 -19.54 -7.23
C VAL A 203 -1.75 -20.71 -8.06
N SER A 204 -2.68 -21.41 -8.74
CA SER A 204 -2.34 -22.53 -9.62
C SER A 204 -1.68 -22.12 -10.93
N THR A 205 -1.79 -20.83 -11.30
CA THR A 205 -1.34 -20.27 -12.58
C THR A 205 -0.21 -19.26 -12.44
N ILE A 206 0.39 -19.16 -11.24
CA ILE A 206 1.57 -18.33 -11.02
C ILE A 206 2.69 -18.79 -11.95
N GLN A 207 3.15 -17.90 -12.81
CA GLN A 207 4.23 -18.15 -13.75
C GLN A 207 5.60 -18.03 -13.06
N GLU A 208 6.64 -18.59 -13.67
CA GLU A 208 8.00 -18.56 -13.15
C GLU A 208 8.48 -17.15 -12.79
N GLU A 209 8.28 -16.17 -13.68
CA GLU A 209 8.66 -14.77 -13.43
C GLU A 209 7.95 -14.19 -12.21
N GLN A 210 6.64 -14.48 -12.06
CA GLN A 210 5.84 -14.04 -10.93
C GLN A 210 6.28 -14.75 -9.65
N ASN A 211 6.49 -16.09 -9.70
CA ASN A 211 6.95 -16.86 -8.55
C ASN A 211 8.32 -16.39 -8.06
N ARG A 212 9.23 -16.06 -8.98
CA ARG A 212 10.52 -15.46 -8.65
C ARG A 212 10.36 -14.17 -7.89
N ALA A 213 9.45 -13.26 -8.32
CA ALA A 213 9.18 -12.01 -7.61
C ALA A 213 8.53 -12.25 -6.23
N ILE A 214 7.59 -13.20 -6.13
CA ILE A 214 6.89 -13.56 -4.89
C ILE A 214 7.88 -14.08 -3.85
N ARG A 215 8.75 -15.00 -4.24
CA ARG A 215 9.68 -15.73 -3.35
C ARG A 215 11.03 -15.03 -3.15
N TYR A 216 11.29 -13.92 -3.84
CA TYR A 216 12.54 -13.19 -3.70
C TYR A 216 12.72 -12.71 -2.24
N ALA A 217 13.63 -13.36 -1.53
CA ALA A 217 13.79 -13.18 -0.09
C ALA A 217 15.06 -12.39 0.26
N ASN A 218 15.11 -11.89 1.50
CA ASN A 218 16.29 -11.31 2.14
C ASN A 218 16.88 -10.06 1.47
N VAL A 219 16.06 -9.29 0.75
CA VAL A 219 16.50 -8.02 0.15
C VAL A 219 15.76 -6.85 0.79
N ARG A 220 16.49 -5.78 1.08
CA ARG A 220 15.94 -4.55 1.67
C ARG A 220 14.90 -3.90 0.76
N LEU A 221 15.13 -3.94 -0.54
CA LEU A 221 14.28 -3.40 -1.58
C LEU A 221 14.20 -4.39 -2.74
N LEU A 222 13.01 -4.61 -3.27
CA LEU A 222 12.75 -5.32 -4.51
C LEU A 222 11.93 -4.44 -5.43
N SER A 223 12.40 -4.21 -6.65
CA SER A 223 11.64 -3.55 -7.71
C SER A 223 11.08 -4.58 -8.68
N VAL A 224 9.78 -4.51 -8.96
CA VAL A 224 9.07 -5.40 -9.90
C VAL A 224 8.45 -4.53 -10.99
N ILE A 225 8.90 -4.73 -12.23
CA ILE A 225 8.38 -4.01 -13.40
C ILE A 225 7.58 -4.97 -14.26
N GLY A 226 6.44 -4.53 -14.75
CA GLY A 226 5.65 -5.34 -15.68
C GLY A 226 4.63 -4.50 -16.41
N GLY A 227 4.30 -4.90 -17.63
CA GLY A 227 3.22 -4.28 -18.39
C GLY A 227 1.86 -4.42 -17.70
N ALA A 228 0.86 -3.72 -18.21
CA ALA A 228 -0.50 -3.93 -17.75
C ALA A 228 -0.92 -5.40 -17.96
N GLY A 229 -1.66 -5.93 -16.99
CA GLY A 229 -2.11 -7.33 -17.06
C GLY A 229 -1.03 -8.39 -16.84
N SER A 230 0.21 -8.00 -16.47
CA SER A 230 1.25 -8.97 -16.08
C SER A 230 1.05 -9.56 -14.68
N GLY A 231 0.02 -9.12 -13.95
CA GLY A 231 -0.30 -9.61 -12.61
C GLY A 231 0.48 -8.94 -11.48
N LYS A 232 1.01 -7.73 -11.66
CA LYS A 232 1.78 -6.99 -10.63
C LYS A 232 1.08 -6.95 -9.27
N THR A 233 -0.18 -6.50 -9.24
CA THR A 233 -0.97 -6.42 -8.02
C THR A 233 -1.19 -7.80 -7.39
N SER A 234 -1.45 -8.82 -8.21
CA SER A 234 -1.54 -10.21 -7.75
C SER A 234 -0.21 -10.67 -7.14
N VAL A 235 0.92 -10.38 -7.79
CA VAL A 235 2.26 -10.66 -7.26
C VAL A 235 2.48 -9.97 -5.92
N ALA A 236 2.04 -8.71 -5.76
CA ALA A 236 2.14 -7.98 -4.50
C ALA A 236 1.40 -8.69 -3.37
N MET A 237 0.16 -9.12 -3.61
CA MET A 237 -0.68 -9.81 -2.61
C MET A 237 -0.12 -11.19 -2.26
N HIS A 238 0.26 -11.98 -3.26
CA HIS A 238 0.88 -13.29 -3.03
C HIS A 238 2.22 -13.16 -2.32
N ARG A 239 3.00 -12.12 -2.64
CA ARG A 239 4.24 -11.83 -1.92
C ARG A 239 3.97 -11.44 -0.46
N ALA A 240 2.97 -10.61 -0.18
CA ALA A 240 2.57 -10.30 1.19
C ALA A 240 2.23 -11.58 1.97
N ALA A 241 1.37 -12.45 1.38
CA ALA A 241 1.00 -13.72 1.98
C ALA A 241 2.21 -14.67 2.17
N PHE A 242 3.10 -14.74 1.19
CA PHE A 242 4.33 -15.53 1.29
C PHE A 242 5.26 -15.02 2.40
N LEU A 243 5.45 -13.71 2.51
CA LEU A 243 6.31 -13.12 3.54
C LEU A 243 5.74 -13.31 4.94
N MET A 244 4.43 -13.17 5.14
CA MET A 244 3.75 -13.47 6.40
C MET A 244 3.90 -14.94 6.78
N TYR A 245 3.74 -15.86 5.84
CA TYR A 245 3.95 -17.28 6.06
C TYR A 245 5.40 -17.60 6.45
N ARG A 246 6.36 -17.04 5.72
CA ARG A 246 7.80 -17.28 5.93
C ARG A 246 8.33 -16.70 7.22
N HIS A 247 7.85 -15.52 7.61
CA HIS A 247 8.31 -14.75 8.75
C HIS A 247 7.27 -14.61 9.86
N ARG A 248 6.37 -15.60 9.98
CA ARG A 248 5.23 -15.61 10.90
C ARG A 248 5.56 -15.28 12.37
N ASP A 249 6.81 -15.48 12.80
CA ASP A 249 7.27 -15.16 14.14
C ASP A 249 7.49 -13.66 14.37
N HIS A 250 7.66 -12.88 13.27
CA HIS A 250 8.07 -11.47 13.31
C HIS A 250 7.24 -10.56 12.41
N LEU A 251 6.48 -11.10 11.46
CA LEU A 251 5.72 -10.36 10.46
C LEU A 251 4.27 -10.85 10.44
N ASP A 252 3.39 -10.03 10.97
CA ASP A 252 1.94 -10.19 10.90
C ASP A 252 1.33 -9.11 9.97
N ALA A 253 0.04 -9.21 9.70
CA ALA A 253 -0.67 -8.28 8.83
C ALA A 253 -0.61 -6.82 9.32
N LYS A 254 -0.52 -6.59 10.65
CA LYS A 254 -0.42 -5.24 11.24
C LYS A 254 0.94 -4.57 11.00
N ARG A 255 1.93 -5.36 10.61
CA ARG A 255 3.29 -4.89 10.30
C ARG A 255 3.56 -4.73 8.81
N ILE A 256 2.54 -4.96 7.98
CA ILE A 256 2.58 -4.73 6.53
C ILE A 256 1.71 -3.53 6.21
N ALA A 257 2.27 -2.61 5.42
CA ALA A 257 1.52 -1.52 4.80
C ALA A 257 1.52 -1.71 3.28
N ILE A 258 0.35 -1.54 2.68
CA ILE A 258 0.18 -1.59 1.22
C ILE A 258 -0.22 -0.20 0.77
N LEU A 259 0.68 0.48 0.05
CA LEU A 259 0.40 1.79 -0.50
C LEU A 259 -0.41 1.63 -1.78
N SER A 260 -1.62 2.16 -1.74
CA SER A 260 -2.62 2.10 -2.79
C SER A 260 -2.81 3.47 -3.45
N PRO A 261 -3.04 3.53 -4.75
CA PRO A 261 -3.35 4.79 -5.43
C PRO A 261 -4.72 5.37 -5.06
N SER A 262 -5.69 4.53 -4.64
CA SER A 262 -7.06 4.95 -4.33
C SER A 262 -7.68 4.11 -3.19
N ASN A 263 -8.78 4.64 -2.60
CA ASN A 263 -9.54 3.93 -1.57
C ASN A 263 -10.27 2.70 -2.16
N SER A 264 -10.80 2.78 -3.38
CA SER A 264 -11.47 1.65 -4.06
C SER A 264 -10.53 0.46 -4.26
N PHE A 265 -9.24 0.72 -4.54
CA PHE A 265 -8.23 -0.31 -4.61
C PHE A 265 -7.92 -0.92 -3.23
N SER A 266 -8.07 -0.14 -2.17
CA SER A 266 -7.91 -0.63 -0.79
C SER A 266 -8.98 -1.66 -0.42
N GLU A 267 -10.22 -1.51 -0.90
CA GLU A 267 -11.28 -2.50 -0.71
C GLU A 267 -10.97 -3.79 -1.45
N TYR A 268 -10.49 -3.72 -2.69
CA TYR A 268 -10.03 -4.90 -3.43
C TYR A 268 -8.96 -5.68 -2.65
N ILE A 269 -7.96 -5.00 -2.11
CA ILE A 269 -6.90 -5.62 -1.28
C ILE A 269 -7.52 -6.33 -0.07
N SER A 270 -8.54 -5.73 0.55
CA SER A 270 -9.19 -6.28 1.75
C SER A 270 -9.89 -7.62 1.52
N THR A 271 -10.23 -7.95 0.27
CA THR A 271 -10.83 -9.25 -0.08
C THR A 271 -9.78 -10.30 -0.44
N VAL A 272 -8.65 -9.88 -1.01
CA VAL A 272 -7.63 -10.78 -1.58
C VAL A 272 -6.81 -11.51 -0.52
N LEU A 273 -6.29 -10.81 0.48
CA LEU A 273 -5.44 -11.44 1.51
C LEU A 273 -6.17 -12.51 2.31
N PRO A 274 -7.44 -12.33 2.73
CA PRO A 274 -8.22 -13.40 3.35
C PRO A 274 -8.42 -14.62 2.44
N GLU A 275 -8.57 -14.42 1.14
CA GLU A 275 -8.64 -15.54 0.19
C GLU A 275 -7.32 -16.34 0.11
N LEU A 276 -6.19 -15.67 0.31
CA LEU A 276 -4.86 -16.29 0.40
C LEU A 276 -4.54 -16.86 1.80
N GLY A 277 -5.48 -16.74 2.73
CA GLY A 277 -5.37 -17.31 4.07
C GLY A 277 -4.70 -16.45 5.12
N GLU A 278 -4.53 -15.19 4.85
CA GLU A 278 -3.90 -14.24 5.75
C GLU A 278 -4.89 -13.22 6.29
N GLU A 279 -4.54 -12.53 7.37
CA GLU A 279 -5.29 -11.38 7.85
C GLU A 279 -5.05 -10.17 6.92
N ASN A 280 -6.01 -9.23 6.93
CA ASN A 280 -5.89 -8.03 6.13
C ASN A 280 -4.75 -7.13 6.61
N ALA A 281 -3.87 -6.75 5.69
CA ALA A 281 -2.87 -5.73 5.91
C ALA A 281 -3.47 -4.31 5.77
N ALA A 282 -2.83 -3.34 6.39
CA ALA A 282 -3.26 -1.96 6.32
C ALA A 282 -3.05 -1.40 4.89
N ALA A 283 -4.15 -1.11 4.20
CA ALA A 283 -4.10 -0.33 2.98
C ALA A 283 -4.05 1.17 3.33
N VAL A 284 -3.10 1.89 2.78
CA VAL A 284 -2.87 3.31 3.04
C VAL A 284 -2.69 4.07 1.74
N THR A 285 -3.10 5.33 1.72
CA THR A 285 -2.85 6.22 0.59
C THR A 285 -1.76 7.23 0.95
N LEU A 286 -1.01 7.68 -0.05
CA LEU A 286 0.02 8.71 0.17
C LEU A 286 -0.58 10.02 0.72
N ASN A 287 -1.82 10.35 0.29
CA ASN A 287 -2.55 11.52 0.79
C ASN A 287 -2.82 11.43 2.30
N LYS A 288 -3.22 10.26 2.80
CA LYS A 288 -3.45 10.02 4.22
C LYS A 288 -2.15 10.19 5.02
N ILE A 289 -1.07 9.55 4.58
CA ILE A 289 0.25 9.67 5.22
C ILE A 289 0.71 11.13 5.27
N THR A 290 0.62 11.85 4.14
CA THR A 290 1.04 13.26 4.06
C THR A 290 0.20 14.15 4.98
N SER A 291 -1.12 13.93 5.02
CA SER A 291 -2.03 14.68 5.91
C SER A 291 -1.74 14.42 7.40
N GLU A 292 -1.43 13.18 7.76
CA GLU A 292 -1.03 12.81 9.13
C GLU A 292 0.29 13.49 9.53
N ILE A 293 1.29 13.47 8.65
CA ILE A 293 2.58 14.14 8.89
C ILE A 293 2.43 15.65 9.08
N LEU A 294 1.58 16.29 8.28
CA LEU A 294 1.38 17.73 8.31
C LEU A 294 0.36 18.18 9.37
N GLY A 295 -0.44 17.26 9.93
CA GLY A 295 -1.50 17.56 10.89
C GLY A 295 -2.65 18.38 10.30
N GLN A 296 -2.80 18.37 8.97
CA GLN A 296 -3.85 19.10 8.25
C GLN A 296 -4.25 18.38 6.96
N LYS A 297 -5.45 18.68 6.46
CA LYS A 297 -5.87 18.20 5.14
C LYS A 297 -5.01 18.84 4.05
N VAL A 298 -4.55 18.02 3.12
CA VAL A 298 -3.83 18.46 1.94
C VAL A 298 -4.69 18.30 0.69
N GLU A 299 -4.31 18.96 -0.40
CA GLU A 299 -4.96 18.81 -1.68
C GLU A 299 -4.96 17.33 -2.11
N ILE A 300 -6.07 16.87 -2.66
CA ILE A 300 -6.19 15.48 -3.14
C ILE A 300 -5.42 15.33 -4.47
N PRO A 301 -4.62 14.26 -4.66
CA PRO A 301 -3.88 14.04 -5.93
C PRO A 301 -4.75 14.09 -7.18
N LEU A 302 -6.01 13.73 -7.05
CA LEU A 302 -7.02 13.85 -8.09
C LEU A 302 -7.21 15.29 -8.59
N LEU A 303 -7.37 16.26 -7.67
CA LEU A 303 -7.53 17.68 -8.03
C LEU A 303 -6.27 18.22 -8.70
N GLN A 304 -5.08 17.76 -8.30
CA GLN A 304 -3.84 18.04 -8.99
C GLN A 304 -3.91 17.56 -10.45
N THR A 305 -4.31 16.31 -10.67
CA THR A 305 -4.38 15.73 -12.01
C THR A 305 -5.37 16.50 -12.90
N GLU A 306 -6.57 16.82 -12.41
CA GLU A 306 -7.55 17.64 -13.12
C GLU A 306 -6.98 19.02 -13.49
N ALA A 307 -6.32 19.70 -12.53
CA ALA A 307 -5.68 20.99 -12.79
C ALA A 307 -4.57 20.92 -13.85
N LEU A 308 -3.90 19.77 -13.99
CA LEU A 308 -2.83 19.54 -14.97
C LEU A 308 -3.36 19.16 -16.35
N LEU A 309 -4.62 18.73 -16.46
CA LEU A 309 -5.27 18.46 -17.75
C LEU A 309 -5.61 19.78 -18.49
N ASP A 310 -5.80 20.86 -17.75
CA ASP A 310 -5.91 22.20 -18.32
C ASP A 310 -4.52 22.69 -18.78
N GLU A 311 -4.31 22.72 -20.09
CA GLU A 311 -3.05 23.16 -20.69
C GLU A 311 -2.74 24.64 -20.45
N SER A 312 -3.76 25.46 -20.18
CA SER A 312 -3.60 26.88 -19.83
C SER A 312 -2.99 27.07 -18.43
N ASN A 313 -3.05 26.07 -17.57
CA ASN A 313 -2.47 26.11 -16.22
C ASN A 313 -0.96 25.84 -16.24
N VAL A 314 -0.23 26.70 -16.95
CA VAL A 314 1.22 26.54 -17.18
C VAL A 314 2.01 26.51 -15.89
N LEU A 315 1.71 27.40 -14.94
CA LEU A 315 2.40 27.49 -13.65
C LEU A 315 2.32 26.19 -12.86
N ARG A 316 1.12 25.60 -12.80
CA ARG A 316 0.92 24.33 -12.07
C ARG A 316 1.67 23.17 -12.74
N ARG A 317 1.63 23.09 -14.07
CA ARG A 317 2.34 22.08 -14.85
C ARG A 317 3.85 22.18 -14.66
N GLU A 318 4.38 23.40 -14.64
CA GLU A 318 5.79 23.67 -14.34
C GLU A 318 6.18 23.32 -12.91
N SER A 319 5.31 23.64 -11.94
CA SER A 319 5.49 23.28 -10.54
C SER A 319 5.69 21.77 -10.39
N VAL A 320 4.76 20.97 -10.92
CA VAL A 320 4.83 19.51 -10.84
C VAL A 320 6.04 18.97 -11.58
N ARG A 321 6.33 19.46 -12.79
CA ARG A 321 7.52 19.04 -13.54
C ARG A 321 8.80 19.28 -12.77
N TYR A 322 8.96 20.47 -12.18
CA TYR A 322 10.14 20.83 -11.42
C TYR A 322 10.30 20.01 -10.14
N LYS A 323 9.20 19.80 -9.40
CA LYS A 323 9.22 19.22 -8.07
C LYS A 323 9.14 17.67 -8.05
N SER A 324 9.00 17.01 -9.21
CA SER A 324 8.81 15.55 -9.25
C SER A 324 10.08 14.74 -9.47
N GLY A 325 11.16 15.37 -9.92
CA GLY A 325 12.36 14.64 -10.35
C GLY A 325 13.54 14.71 -9.38
N GLU A 326 14.62 14.06 -9.79
CA GLU A 326 15.87 13.92 -9.03
C GLU A 326 16.51 15.23 -8.60
N ALA A 327 16.58 16.17 -9.53
CA ALA A 327 17.19 17.46 -9.27
C ALA A 327 16.54 18.15 -8.05
N PHE A 328 15.21 18.02 -7.94
CA PHE A 328 14.49 18.54 -6.81
C PHE A 328 14.73 17.74 -5.52
N LEU A 329 14.73 16.41 -5.58
CA LEU A 329 15.09 15.58 -4.43
C LEU A 329 16.49 15.90 -3.92
N ASN A 330 17.48 16.06 -4.81
CA ASN A 330 18.84 16.42 -4.45
C ASN A 330 18.93 17.83 -3.81
N ARG A 331 18.14 18.77 -4.30
CA ARG A 331 17.97 20.10 -3.68
C ARG A 331 17.44 19.96 -2.25
N MET A 332 16.39 19.18 -2.05
CA MET A 332 15.80 18.95 -0.72
C MET A 332 16.79 18.29 0.24
N ARG A 333 17.54 17.28 -0.23
CA ARG A 333 18.63 16.65 0.53
C ARG A 333 19.73 17.65 0.90
N GLY A 334 20.11 18.49 -0.04
CA GLY A 334 21.11 19.55 0.19
C GLY A 334 20.66 20.57 1.23
N PHE A 335 19.39 21.00 1.15
CA PHE A 335 18.81 21.90 2.14
C PHE A 335 18.74 21.28 3.54
N VAL A 336 18.32 20.02 3.65
CA VAL A 336 18.29 19.27 4.92
C VAL A 336 19.71 19.22 5.54
N ALA A 337 20.73 18.90 4.75
CA ALA A 337 22.11 18.86 5.21
C ALA A 337 22.61 20.26 5.66
N GLU A 338 22.25 21.30 4.91
CA GLU A 338 22.59 22.68 5.27
C GLU A 338 21.91 23.12 6.55
N PHE A 339 20.59 22.90 6.68
CA PHE A 339 19.84 23.25 7.90
C PHE A 339 20.32 22.45 9.11
N ALA A 340 20.62 21.18 8.96
CA ALA A 340 21.19 20.35 10.03
C ALA A 340 22.56 20.87 10.49
N ARG A 341 23.36 21.47 9.59
CA ARG A 341 24.67 22.08 9.91
C ARG A 341 24.54 23.46 10.49
N LYS A 342 23.69 24.33 9.93
CA LYS A 342 23.60 25.77 10.29
C LYS A 342 22.61 26.05 11.42
N GLY A 343 21.46 25.38 11.41
CA GLY A 343 20.29 25.66 12.26
C GLY A 343 19.55 26.92 11.87
N PRO A 344 18.53 27.29 12.66
CA PRO A 344 17.87 28.58 12.54
C PRO A 344 18.82 29.72 12.94
N ALA A 345 18.45 30.96 12.62
CA ALA A 345 19.18 32.12 13.06
C ALA A 345 18.92 32.33 14.57
N PHE A 346 19.99 32.25 15.37
CA PHE A 346 19.91 32.51 16.80
C PHE A 346 20.37 33.94 17.11
N GLU A 347 19.57 34.64 17.90
CA GLU A 347 19.81 36.00 18.36
C GLU A 347 20.10 36.02 19.85
N ASP A 348 20.71 37.10 20.34
CA ASP A 348 20.86 37.35 21.78
C ASP A 348 19.51 37.55 22.45
N VAL A 349 19.28 36.85 23.55
CA VAL A 349 18.10 37.01 24.36
C VAL A 349 18.48 37.85 25.57
N ALA A 350 17.98 39.09 25.63
CA ALA A 350 18.35 40.05 26.69
C ALA A 350 17.14 40.84 27.21
N LEU A 351 17.23 41.32 28.44
CA LEU A 351 16.25 42.18 29.08
C LEU A 351 16.98 43.31 29.82
N SER A 352 16.70 44.58 29.39
CA SER A 352 17.24 45.77 30.04
C SER A 352 18.78 45.76 30.27
N GLY A 353 19.51 45.31 29.25
CA GLY A 353 20.98 45.25 29.31
C GLY A 353 21.59 43.99 29.95
N ASN A 354 20.73 43.13 30.55
CA ASN A 354 21.17 41.86 31.06
C ASN A 354 20.90 40.77 30.00
N THR A 355 21.92 40.03 29.61
CA THR A 355 21.87 38.94 28.63
C THR A 355 21.53 37.63 29.32
N LEU A 356 20.43 36.98 28.92
CA LEU A 356 20.04 35.63 29.36
C LEU A 356 20.95 34.58 28.71
N VAL A 357 21.13 34.75 27.39
CA VAL A 357 21.95 33.87 26.55
C VAL A 357 22.35 34.62 25.27
N THR A 358 23.53 34.38 24.76
CA THR A 358 23.98 34.94 23.48
C THR A 358 23.59 34.04 22.32
N GLY A 359 23.31 34.61 21.13
CA GLY A 359 23.11 33.86 19.90
C GLY A 359 24.30 32.97 19.53
N ALA A 360 25.53 33.40 19.88
CA ALA A 360 26.73 32.59 19.73
C ALA A 360 26.70 31.31 20.58
N GLU A 361 26.24 31.40 21.84
CA GLU A 361 26.11 30.26 22.74
C GLU A 361 25.02 29.28 22.21
N LEU A 362 23.87 29.79 21.77
CA LEU A 362 22.79 28.97 21.17
C LEU A 362 23.30 28.27 19.89
N THR A 363 24.02 28.99 19.05
CA THR A 363 24.63 28.44 17.84
C THR A 363 25.63 27.32 18.16
N ARG A 364 26.46 27.49 19.21
CA ARG A 364 27.37 26.43 19.67
C ARG A 364 26.62 25.22 20.17
N MET A 365 25.57 25.41 21.00
CA MET A 365 24.71 24.33 21.47
C MET A 365 24.14 23.52 20.30
N TYR A 366 23.57 24.21 19.30
CA TYR A 366 22.99 23.55 18.13
C TYR A 366 24.03 22.80 17.30
N ARG A 367 25.18 23.41 16.99
CA ARG A 367 26.18 22.90 16.04
C ARG A 367 27.16 21.92 16.67
N THR A 368 27.41 22.04 17.96
CA THR A 368 28.48 21.30 18.63
C THR A 368 27.93 20.40 19.74
N ASP A 369 27.24 20.99 20.73
CA ASP A 369 26.88 20.26 21.93
C ASP A 369 25.78 19.19 21.63
N TYR A 370 24.84 19.49 20.75
CA TYR A 370 23.71 18.59 20.38
C TYR A 370 23.84 18.00 18.99
N LYS A 371 25.01 18.05 18.34
CA LYS A 371 25.19 17.63 16.94
C LYS A 371 24.75 16.21 16.60
N LEU A 372 24.68 15.31 17.58
CA LEU A 372 24.24 13.93 17.40
C LEU A 372 22.69 13.76 17.37
N LEU A 373 21.96 14.78 17.77
CA LEU A 373 20.50 14.77 17.75
C LEU A 373 19.97 15.27 16.39
N SER A 374 18.73 14.91 16.07
CA SER A 374 18.03 15.52 14.92
C SER A 374 17.86 17.03 15.12
N PRO A 375 17.74 17.83 14.04
CA PRO A 375 17.53 19.28 14.14
C PRO A 375 16.36 19.68 15.07
N ALA A 376 15.22 19.00 14.98
CA ALA A 376 14.08 19.25 15.84
C ALA A 376 14.42 19.03 17.33
N LEU A 377 15.08 17.92 17.66
CA LEU A 377 15.49 17.62 19.04
C LEU A 377 16.50 18.61 19.57
N ARG A 378 17.44 19.13 18.73
CA ARG A 378 18.38 20.19 19.12
C ARG A 378 17.63 21.44 19.54
N ILE A 379 16.62 21.86 18.74
CA ILE A 379 15.79 23.03 19.03
C ILE A 379 15.02 22.81 20.32
N THR A 380 14.41 21.65 20.54
CA THR A 380 13.69 21.30 21.78
C THR A 380 14.64 21.36 23.00
N ARG A 381 15.88 20.88 22.87
CA ARG A 381 16.87 20.95 23.96
C ARG A 381 17.29 22.39 24.28
N ILE A 382 17.47 23.21 23.24
CA ILE A 382 17.75 24.64 23.41
C ILE A 382 16.58 25.34 24.12
N GLN A 383 15.34 25.04 23.72
CA GLN A 383 14.13 25.56 24.38
C GLN A 383 14.13 25.19 25.87
N THR A 384 14.40 23.94 26.23
CA THR A 384 14.47 23.49 27.63
C THR A 384 15.51 24.30 28.43
N VAL A 385 16.67 24.60 27.85
CA VAL A 385 17.70 25.40 28.49
C VAL A 385 17.25 26.85 28.69
N LEU A 386 16.62 27.43 27.67
CA LEU A 386 16.09 28.78 27.73
C LEU A 386 14.97 28.90 28.77
N ASP A 387 14.05 27.94 28.82
CA ASP A 387 12.97 27.90 29.81
C ASP A 387 13.51 27.83 31.24
N SER A 388 14.51 26.99 31.49
CA SER A 388 15.16 26.87 32.81
C SER A 388 15.85 28.16 33.24
N ARG A 389 16.56 28.86 32.32
CA ARG A 389 17.19 30.15 32.61
C ARG A 389 16.14 31.25 32.83
N LEU A 390 15.06 31.20 32.06
CA LEU A 390 13.94 32.18 32.21
C LEU A 390 13.26 32.03 33.58
N GLU A 391 13.06 30.79 34.06
CA GLU A 391 12.54 30.54 35.40
C GLU A 391 13.45 31.13 36.50
N GLN A 392 14.77 31.04 36.36
CA GLN A 392 15.70 31.64 37.29
C GLN A 392 15.58 33.17 37.30
N TRP A 393 15.43 33.78 36.12
CA TRP A 393 15.18 35.21 36.00
C TRP A 393 13.83 35.61 36.59
N GLU A 394 12.78 34.85 36.36
CA GLU A 394 11.46 35.06 36.93
C GLU A 394 11.50 35.09 38.46
N LYS A 395 12.19 34.15 39.10
CA LYS A 395 12.38 34.13 40.55
C LYS A 395 13.14 35.35 41.05
N SER A 396 14.18 35.76 40.35
CA SER A 396 14.97 36.95 40.71
C SER A 396 14.15 38.25 40.59
N LEU A 397 13.40 38.40 39.49
CA LEU A 397 12.53 39.52 39.26
C LEU A 397 11.35 39.56 40.25
N TYR A 398 10.82 38.41 40.60
CA TYR A 398 9.75 38.29 41.61
C TYR A 398 10.23 38.84 42.93
N ALA A 399 11.37 38.41 43.43
CA ALA A 399 11.93 38.94 44.68
C ALA A 399 12.27 40.44 44.64
N GLN A 400 12.64 40.97 43.46
CA GLN A 400 12.90 42.39 43.26
C GLN A 400 11.57 43.18 43.28
N TYR A 401 10.55 42.80 42.54
CA TYR A 401 9.28 43.48 42.47
C TYR A 401 8.50 43.36 43.78
N GLU A 402 8.55 42.24 44.47
CA GLU A 402 7.96 42.07 45.79
C GLU A 402 8.47 43.11 46.77
N LYS A 403 9.82 43.33 46.85
CA LYS A 403 10.44 44.36 47.66
C LYS A 403 9.99 45.78 47.28
N GLN A 404 9.76 46.03 46.01
CA GLN A 404 9.31 47.36 45.54
C GLN A 404 7.83 47.61 45.85
N LEU A 405 6.99 46.60 45.75
CA LEU A 405 5.53 46.69 45.84
C LEU A 405 4.99 46.53 47.27
N ILE A 406 5.80 46.00 48.21
CA ILE A 406 5.41 45.74 49.59
C ILE A 406 4.96 47.02 50.35
N SER A 407 5.43 48.18 49.91
CA SER A 407 5.00 49.46 50.47
C SER A 407 3.55 49.86 50.08
N SER A 408 3.08 49.35 48.93
CA SER A 408 1.78 49.73 48.32
C SER A 408 0.73 48.61 48.40
N TYR A 409 1.12 47.37 48.52
CA TYR A 409 0.24 46.20 48.51
C TYR A 409 0.56 45.25 49.66
N ARG A 410 -0.42 44.40 50.08
CA ARG A 410 -0.23 43.43 51.17
C ARG A 410 -0.94 42.12 50.85
N GLY A 411 -0.47 41.02 51.42
CA GLY A 411 -1.06 39.67 51.29
C GLY A 411 -1.26 39.23 49.85
N LYS A 412 -2.46 38.77 49.51
CA LYS A 412 -2.79 38.29 48.16
C LYS A 412 -2.66 39.34 47.05
N ASP A 413 -2.93 40.60 47.37
CA ASP A 413 -2.83 41.73 46.43
C ASP A 413 -1.36 41.99 46.06
N LEU A 414 -0.44 41.90 47.04
CA LEU A 414 0.99 41.96 46.78
C LEU A 414 1.46 40.85 45.87
N GLU A 415 1.02 39.60 46.14
CA GLU A 415 1.36 38.46 45.32
C GLU A 415 0.85 38.62 43.87
N MET A 416 -0.41 39.02 43.70
CA MET A 416 -0.99 39.25 42.36
C MET A 416 -0.29 40.40 41.62
N ALA A 417 -0.04 41.54 42.26
CA ALA A 417 0.65 42.67 41.66
C ALA A 417 2.08 42.29 41.25
N THR A 418 2.79 41.55 42.11
CA THR A 418 4.15 41.07 41.82
C THR A 418 4.17 40.13 40.61
N ARG A 419 3.28 39.10 40.58
CA ARG A 419 3.14 38.18 39.47
C ARG A 419 2.82 38.90 38.17
N PHE A 420 1.90 39.84 38.19
CA PHE A 420 1.54 40.64 37.03
C PHE A 420 2.73 41.46 36.50
N ALA A 421 3.46 42.18 37.39
CA ALA A 421 4.62 42.96 37.02
C ALA A 421 5.74 42.07 36.37
N VAL A 422 6.03 40.94 36.96
CA VAL A 422 7.01 39.96 36.43
C VAL A 422 6.55 39.43 35.08
N SER A 423 5.30 38.95 34.96
CA SER A 423 4.76 38.42 33.72
C SER A 423 4.81 39.43 32.57
N HIS A 424 4.36 40.68 32.85
CA HIS A 424 4.40 41.76 31.88
C HIS A 424 5.83 42.10 31.45
N ARG A 425 6.78 42.07 32.38
CA ARG A 425 8.20 42.37 32.11
C ARG A 425 8.86 41.31 31.25
N LEU A 426 8.52 40.01 31.42
CA LEU A 426 9.10 38.90 30.69
C LEU A 426 8.38 38.59 29.37
N GLN A 427 7.20 39.15 29.12
CA GLN A 427 6.42 38.92 27.92
C GLN A 427 7.21 39.12 26.60
N PRO A 428 7.96 40.22 26.41
CA PRO A 428 8.76 40.42 25.19
C PRO A 428 9.83 39.35 24.99
N VAL A 429 10.49 38.93 26.09
CA VAL A 429 11.51 37.89 26.05
C VAL A 429 10.90 36.53 25.66
N ARG A 430 9.75 36.19 26.26
CA ARG A 430 9.02 34.96 25.90
C ARG A 430 8.57 34.97 24.43
N GLN A 431 8.12 36.13 23.93
CA GLN A 431 7.75 36.29 22.51
C GLN A 431 8.95 36.17 21.59
N GLN A 432 10.12 36.74 21.95
CA GLN A 432 11.36 36.64 21.20
C GLN A 432 11.82 35.18 21.11
N ILE A 433 11.89 34.47 22.24
CA ILE A 433 12.25 33.07 22.30
C ILE A 433 11.34 32.21 21.41
N ARG A 434 10.01 32.40 21.56
CA ARG A 434 9.01 31.69 20.76
C ARG A 434 9.23 31.94 19.27
N LYS A 435 9.38 33.20 18.85
CA LYS A 435 9.61 33.56 17.44
C LYS A 435 10.91 32.98 16.90
N MET A 436 11.98 32.98 17.67
CA MET A 436 13.30 32.46 17.29
C MET A 436 13.30 30.95 17.10
N LEU A 437 12.53 30.21 17.92
CA LEU A 437 12.47 28.74 17.90
C LEU A 437 11.27 28.19 17.09
N ASP A 438 10.34 29.05 16.63
CA ASP A 438 9.18 28.67 15.84
C ASP A 438 9.58 28.31 14.40
N VAL A 439 9.77 27.02 14.16
CA VAL A 439 10.09 26.48 12.83
C VAL A 439 8.80 26.05 12.15
N ARG A 440 8.27 26.93 11.30
CA ARG A 440 7.07 26.64 10.50
C ARG A 440 7.44 25.94 9.20
N MET A 441 7.05 24.68 9.06
CA MET A 441 7.43 23.84 7.93
C MET A 441 7.11 24.43 6.55
N PRO A 442 5.91 25.04 6.31
CA PRO A 442 5.65 25.66 5.01
C PRO A 442 6.60 26.80 4.65
N LEU A 443 7.01 27.62 5.64
CA LEU A 443 7.97 28.70 5.40
C LEU A 443 9.39 28.17 5.21
N LEU A 444 9.77 27.14 5.96
CA LEU A 444 11.04 26.47 5.77
C LEU A 444 11.15 25.83 4.39
N TYR A 445 10.04 25.28 3.88
CA TYR A 445 9.96 24.76 2.52
C TYR A 445 10.16 25.85 1.47
N VAL A 446 9.57 27.04 1.64
CA VAL A 446 9.82 28.20 0.76
C VAL A 446 11.31 28.57 0.75
N ASP A 447 11.98 28.48 1.91
CA ASP A 447 13.43 28.70 1.97
C ASP A 447 14.23 27.60 1.21
N ALA A 448 13.75 26.37 1.24
CA ALA A 448 14.35 25.26 0.47
C ALA A 448 14.19 25.45 -1.06
N LEU A 449 13.17 26.20 -1.49
CA LEU A 449 12.98 26.55 -2.91
C LEU A 449 13.92 27.64 -3.42
N LYS A 450 14.72 28.31 -2.58
CA LYS A 450 15.64 29.37 -3.03
C LYS A 450 16.52 28.90 -4.18
N GLY A 451 16.48 29.64 -5.31
CA GLY A 451 17.14 29.29 -6.56
C GLY A 451 16.31 28.39 -7.49
N ALA A 452 15.07 28.08 -7.18
CA ALA A 452 14.05 27.65 -8.14
C ALA A 452 13.52 28.84 -8.97
N PRO A 453 12.76 28.64 -10.04
CA PRO A 453 12.06 29.69 -10.74
C PRO A 453 11.24 30.55 -9.77
N GLU A 454 11.35 31.88 -9.91
CA GLU A 454 10.77 32.83 -8.93
C GLU A 454 9.24 32.67 -8.81
N GLU A 455 8.57 32.38 -9.92
CA GLU A 455 7.12 32.17 -9.97
C GLU A 455 6.69 31.00 -9.06
N LEU A 456 7.50 29.92 -8.99
CA LEU A 456 7.23 28.77 -8.11
C LEU A 456 7.46 29.11 -6.63
N ILE A 457 8.45 29.96 -6.34
CA ILE A 457 8.71 30.44 -4.97
C ILE A 457 7.57 31.32 -4.49
N VAL A 458 7.11 32.24 -5.34
CA VAL A 458 5.99 33.15 -5.06
C VAL A 458 4.71 32.34 -4.81
N ALA A 459 4.38 31.41 -5.71
CA ALA A 459 3.20 30.55 -5.56
C ALA A 459 3.24 29.73 -4.27
N ALA A 460 4.38 29.11 -3.93
CA ALA A 460 4.52 28.35 -2.70
C ALA A 460 4.37 29.23 -1.44
N ARG A 461 4.86 30.49 -1.49
CA ARG A 461 4.72 31.46 -0.39
C ARG A 461 3.28 31.91 -0.21
N GLU A 462 2.57 32.20 -1.30
CA GLU A 462 1.16 32.62 -1.29
C GLU A 462 0.27 31.48 -0.79
N ASN A 463 0.50 30.26 -1.25
CA ASN A 463 -0.21 29.07 -0.80
C ASN A 463 0.02 28.82 0.69
N ALA A 464 1.26 28.94 1.17
CA ALA A 464 1.58 28.82 2.59
C ALA A 464 0.89 29.88 3.45
N ALA A 465 0.78 31.12 2.95
CA ALA A 465 0.09 32.21 3.64
C ALA A 465 -1.44 32.02 3.66
N ALA A 466 -2.00 31.47 2.59
CA ALA A 466 -3.43 31.15 2.46
C ALA A 466 -3.85 29.87 3.22
N GLY A 467 -2.89 29.09 3.72
CA GLY A 467 -3.16 27.79 4.35
C GLY A 467 -3.62 26.70 3.36
N CYS A 468 -3.41 26.94 2.06
CA CYS A 468 -3.73 26.00 0.99
C CYS A 468 -2.42 25.52 0.37
N VAL A 469 -2.10 24.24 0.53
CA VAL A 469 -0.84 23.66 0.02
C VAL A 469 -1.14 22.76 -1.16
N TRP A 470 -0.49 23.03 -2.28
CA TRP A 470 -0.54 22.16 -3.44
C TRP A 470 0.03 20.77 -3.10
N TRP A 471 -0.46 19.74 -3.78
CA TRP A 471 -0.07 18.37 -3.51
C TRP A 471 1.44 18.13 -3.57
N GLU A 472 2.11 18.62 -4.62
CA GLU A 472 3.56 18.48 -4.78
C GLU A 472 4.36 19.22 -3.71
N ASP A 473 3.82 20.33 -3.19
CA ASP A 473 4.42 21.08 -2.09
C ASP A 473 4.20 20.37 -0.75
N ALA A 474 3.01 19.80 -0.53
CA ALA A 474 2.69 19.06 0.67
C ALA A 474 3.64 17.86 0.86
N VAL A 475 3.92 17.12 -0.21
CA VAL A 475 4.90 16.02 -0.21
C VAL A 475 6.31 16.52 0.14
N GLY A 476 6.74 17.66 -0.43
CA GLY A 476 8.03 18.28 -0.11
C GLY A 476 8.14 18.75 1.33
N ILE A 477 7.08 19.35 1.87
CA ILE A 477 6.99 19.79 3.28
C ILE A 477 7.05 18.59 4.22
N ALA A 478 6.30 17.50 3.91
CA ALA A 478 6.31 16.27 4.69
C ALA A 478 7.69 15.60 4.69
N TYR A 479 8.36 15.59 3.54
CA TYR A 479 9.74 15.11 3.43
C TYR A 479 10.67 15.89 4.38
N LEU A 480 10.62 17.23 4.37
CA LEU A 480 11.43 18.07 5.25
C LEU A 480 11.12 17.81 6.73
N ALA A 481 9.83 17.71 7.08
CA ALA A 481 9.40 17.46 8.44
C ALA A 481 9.98 16.16 9.00
N LEU A 482 9.96 15.09 8.22
CA LEU A 482 10.55 13.80 8.57
C LEU A 482 12.08 13.86 8.63
N ALA A 483 12.73 14.42 7.60
CA ALA A 483 14.19 14.45 7.48
C ALA A 483 14.83 15.30 8.58
N LEU A 484 14.17 16.36 9.04
CA LEU A 484 14.64 17.23 10.12
C LEU A 484 14.18 16.76 11.52
N GLY A 485 13.30 15.76 11.59
CA GLY A 485 12.81 15.18 12.84
C GLY A 485 11.67 15.94 13.51
N PHE A 486 10.96 16.81 12.77
CA PHE A 486 9.74 17.49 13.24
C PHE A 486 8.50 16.61 13.16
N ALA A 487 8.53 15.55 12.35
CA ALA A 487 7.52 14.51 12.32
C ALA A 487 8.12 13.17 12.72
N ALA A 488 7.32 12.34 13.37
CA ALA A 488 7.75 11.01 13.80
C ALA A 488 7.56 9.97 12.69
N PRO A 489 8.55 9.10 12.46
CA PRO A 489 8.39 7.97 11.55
C PRO A 489 7.57 6.87 12.20
N ASP A 490 6.85 6.08 11.38
CA ASP A 490 6.24 4.83 11.82
C ASP A 490 7.27 3.69 11.75
N LYS A 491 7.64 3.20 12.92
CA LYS A 491 8.61 2.10 13.10
C LYS A 491 7.95 0.73 13.24
N ASN A 492 6.62 0.66 13.28
CA ASN A 492 5.88 -0.59 13.47
C ASN A 492 5.84 -1.39 12.16
N ILE A 493 5.71 -0.70 11.04
CA ILE A 493 5.68 -1.34 9.73
C ILE A 493 7.05 -1.95 9.42
N ARG A 494 7.05 -3.22 9.05
CA ARG A 494 8.23 -4.02 8.70
C ARG A 494 8.31 -4.36 7.24
N HIS A 495 7.21 -4.30 6.51
CA HIS A 495 7.18 -4.45 5.07
C HIS A 495 6.24 -3.43 4.44
N LEU A 496 6.74 -2.70 3.46
CA LEU A 496 5.99 -1.74 2.64
C LEU A 496 5.88 -2.28 1.22
N LEU A 497 4.65 -2.45 0.76
CA LEU A 497 4.34 -2.75 -0.64
C LEU A 497 3.82 -1.46 -1.28
N VAL A 498 4.45 -1.03 -2.37
CA VAL A 498 4.05 0.17 -3.12
C VAL A 498 3.59 -0.28 -4.49
N ASP A 499 2.29 -0.27 -4.72
CA ASP A 499 1.74 -0.50 -6.06
C ASP A 499 1.68 0.80 -6.87
N GLU A 500 1.69 0.68 -8.20
CA GLU A 500 1.69 1.81 -9.12
C GLU A 500 2.83 2.82 -8.85
N ALA A 501 4.02 2.31 -8.50
CA ALA A 501 5.17 3.11 -8.08
C ALA A 501 5.56 4.20 -9.08
N GLN A 502 5.23 4.04 -10.38
CA GLN A 502 5.49 5.04 -11.41
C GLN A 502 4.71 6.34 -11.22
N ASP A 503 3.63 6.37 -10.44
CA ASP A 503 2.84 7.59 -10.23
C ASP A 503 3.38 8.47 -9.11
N TYR A 504 4.33 7.97 -8.33
CA TYR A 504 4.94 8.75 -7.26
C TYR A 504 6.16 9.51 -7.75
N SER A 505 6.35 10.73 -7.22
CA SER A 505 7.56 11.52 -7.44
C SER A 505 8.74 10.96 -6.64
N ASP A 506 9.96 11.30 -7.05
CA ASP A 506 11.16 10.87 -6.33
C ASP A 506 11.16 11.35 -4.87
N VAL A 507 10.65 12.56 -4.62
CA VAL A 507 10.51 13.09 -3.26
C VAL A 507 9.46 12.31 -2.46
N ALA A 508 8.37 11.87 -3.10
CA ALA A 508 7.36 11.04 -2.44
C ALA A 508 7.92 9.68 -2.03
N LEU A 509 8.68 9.01 -2.91
CA LEU A 509 9.35 7.75 -2.58
C LEU A 509 10.40 7.92 -1.47
N ALA A 510 11.19 9.01 -1.52
CA ALA A 510 12.15 9.31 -0.47
C ALA A 510 11.47 9.68 0.86
N MET A 511 10.30 10.32 0.83
CA MET A 511 9.49 10.57 2.03
C MET A 511 9.00 9.27 2.65
N LEU A 512 8.52 8.31 1.85
CA LEU A 512 8.12 6.98 2.33
C LEU A 512 9.27 6.22 2.98
N ALA A 513 10.49 6.33 2.41
CA ALA A 513 11.70 5.74 2.99
C ALA A 513 12.01 6.30 4.39
N LEU A 514 11.75 7.60 4.62
CA LEU A 514 11.91 8.24 5.92
C LEU A 514 10.76 7.90 6.88
N TYR A 515 9.55 7.78 6.36
CA TYR A 515 8.37 7.50 7.18
C TYR A 515 8.35 6.05 7.69
N TYR A 516 8.80 5.08 6.88
CA TYR A 516 8.90 3.67 7.23
C TYR A 516 10.37 3.18 7.31
N PRO A 517 11.20 3.70 8.21
CA PRO A 517 12.65 3.43 8.20
C PRO A 517 13.03 1.98 8.51
N ALA A 518 12.13 1.24 9.16
CA ALA A 518 12.34 -0.16 9.54
C ALA A 518 11.80 -1.17 8.52
N ALA A 519 11.08 -0.70 7.48
CA ALA A 519 10.42 -1.58 6.53
C ALA A 519 11.37 -2.09 5.44
N PHE A 520 11.24 -3.36 5.09
CA PHE A 520 11.64 -3.86 3.78
C PHE A 520 10.63 -3.37 2.74
N VAL A 521 11.06 -3.15 1.51
CA VAL A 521 10.22 -2.49 0.50
C VAL A 521 10.08 -3.36 -0.75
N THR A 522 8.87 -3.43 -1.28
CA THR A 522 8.61 -3.97 -2.61
C THR A 522 7.89 -2.90 -3.44
N LEU A 523 8.52 -2.46 -4.52
CA LEU A 523 7.96 -1.49 -5.46
C LEU A 523 7.46 -2.23 -6.69
N LEU A 524 6.20 -1.99 -7.06
CA LEU A 524 5.61 -2.56 -8.26
C LEU A 524 5.14 -1.43 -9.17
N GLY A 525 5.40 -1.54 -10.47
CA GLY A 525 4.97 -0.49 -11.38
C GLY A 525 5.11 -0.83 -12.86
N ASP A 526 4.49 0.01 -13.67
CA ASP A 526 4.62 0.04 -15.12
C ASP A 526 5.05 1.44 -15.57
N PRO A 527 6.31 1.64 -15.95
CA PRO A 527 6.80 2.96 -16.39
C PRO A 527 5.98 3.57 -17.52
N LYS A 528 5.31 2.75 -18.32
CA LYS A 528 4.49 3.15 -19.47
C LYS A 528 3.12 3.70 -19.06
N GLN A 529 2.65 3.37 -17.86
CA GLN A 529 1.32 3.75 -17.33
C GLN A 529 1.36 4.98 -16.39
N ARG A 530 2.37 5.86 -16.53
CA ARG A 530 2.35 7.12 -15.78
C ARG A 530 1.24 8.02 -16.30
N THR A 531 0.26 8.32 -15.45
CA THR A 531 -0.95 9.05 -15.84
C THR A 531 -0.83 10.57 -15.66
N CYS A 532 0.00 11.05 -14.73
CA CYS A 532 0.15 12.47 -14.46
C CYS A 532 0.82 13.21 -15.64
N PRO A 533 0.14 14.18 -16.29
CA PRO A 533 0.59 14.75 -17.56
C PRO A 533 1.89 15.55 -17.48
N ALA A 534 2.20 16.13 -16.33
CA ALA A 534 3.34 17.03 -16.14
C ALA A 534 4.56 16.37 -15.51
N MET A 535 4.43 15.15 -14.99
CA MET A 535 5.56 14.45 -14.38
C MET A 535 6.55 13.98 -15.46
N PRO A 536 7.87 14.02 -15.19
CA PRO A 536 8.88 13.50 -16.10
C PRO A 536 8.70 12.00 -16.33
N PRO A 537 9.27 11.42 -17.39
CA PRO A 537 9.28 9.96 -17.60
C PRO A 537 9.76 9.21 -16.36
N CYS A 538 9.15 8.05 -16.10
CA CYS A 538 9.53 7.21 -14.98
C CYS A 538 10.77 6.40 -15.32
N ASP A 539 11.79 6.46 -14.47
CA ASP A 539 12.95 5.59 -14.53
C ASP A 539 12.97 4.70 -13.27
N PRO A 540 12.68 3.39 -13.40
CA PRO A 540 12.66 2.47 -12.28
C PRO A 540 14.00 2.32 -11.55
N ALA A 541 15.12 2.54 -12.22
CA ALA A 541 16.43 2.50 -11.57
C ALA A 541 16.55 3.54 -10.45
N ARG A 542 15.85 4.67 -10.59
CA ARG A 542 15.83 5.75 -9.60
C ARG A 542 15.01 5.44 -8.36
N TRP A 543 14.07 4.51 -8.44
CA TRP A 543 13.32 4.08 -7.25
C TRP A 543 14.27 3.58 -6.16
N ASN A 544 15.32 2.85 -6.58
CA ASN A 544 16.31 2.31 -5.67
C ASN A 544 17.07 3.42 -4.93
N ASP A 545 17.43 4.49 -5.64
CA ASP A 545 18.14 5.66 -5.07
C ASP A 545 17.29 6.44 -4.08
N CYS A 546 15.95 6.51 -4.31
CA CYS A 546 15.03 7.16 -3.40
C CYS A 546 15.00 6.49 -2.02
N PHE A 547 15.16 5.17 -1.98
CA PHE A 547 15.24 4.37 -0.75
C PHE A 547 16.67 4.17 -0.24
N GLY A 548 17.68 4.69 -0.92
CA GLY A 548 19.10 4.55 -0.54
C GLY A 548 19.66 3.13 -0.72
N VAL A 549 19.12 2.35 -1.67
CA VAL A 549 19.53 0.97 -2.00
C VAL A 549 19.80 0.87 -3.51
N PRO A 550 20.88 1.49 -4.04
CA PRO A 550 21.12 1.61 -5.48
C PRO A 550 21.22 0.26 -6.19
N ASP A 551 21.78 -0.76 -5.54
CA ASP A 551 21.99 -2.11 -6.10
C ASP A 551 20.82 -3.06 -5.84
N ALA A 552 19.62 -2.54 -5.60
CA ALA A 552 18.45 -3.38 -5.35
C ALA A 552 18.05 -4.19 -6.61
N PRO A 553 17.65 -5.46 -6.43
CA PRO A 553 17.26 -6.30 -7.55
C PRO A 553 16.01 -5.79 -8.26
N LEU A 554 16.00 -6.00 -9.57
CA LEU A 554 14.89 -5.71 -10.46
C LEU A 554 14.38 -7.01 -11.08
N VAL A 555 13.10 -7.29 -10.91
CA VAL A 555 12.41 -8.40 -11.57
C VAL A 555 11.49 -7.82 -12.64
N GLN A 556 11.57 -8.36 -13.84
CA GLN A 556 10.73 -7.95 -14.95
C GLN A 556 9.70 -9.04 -15.27
N LEU A 557 8.41 -8.64 -15.35
CA LEU A 557 7.30 -9.47 -15.78
C LEU A 557 7.02 -9.12 -17.25
N THR A 558 7.30 -10.05 -18.14
CA THR A 558 7.31 -9.77 -19.59
C THR A 558 5.98 -10.06 -20.26
N ARG A 559 5.17 -10.99 -19.73
CA ARG A 559 3.92 -11.45 -20.36
C ARG A 559 2.70 -10.72 -19.82
N CYS A 560 1.75 -10.44 -20.71
CA CYS A 560 0.43 -9.89 -20.38
C CYS A 560 -0.63 -11.00 -20.42
N TYR A 561 -1.27 -11.29 -19.30
CA TYR A 561 -2.27 -12.36 -19.16
C TYR A 561 -3.71 -11.83 -19.16
N ARG A 562 -3.91 -10.55 -18.90
CA ARG A 562 -5.24 -9.92 -18.75
C ARG A 562 -5.91 -9.67 -20.10
N SER A 563 -5.22 -8.98 -21.00
CA SER A 563 -5.82 -8.50 -22.23
C SER A 563 -5.81 -9.57 -23.32
N THR A 564 -6.89 -9.60 -24.14
CA THR A 564 -6.96 -10.47 -25.31
C THR A 564 -5.96 -10.06 -26.39
N LEU A 565 -5.61 -10.98 -27.28
CA LEU A 565 -4.68 -10.74 -28.38
C LEU A 565 -5.06 -9.51 -29.26
N PRO A 566 -6.34 -9.30 -29.64
CA PRO A 566 -6.72 -8.12 -30.40
C PRO A 566 -6.54 -6.79 -29.62
N ILE A 567 -6.84 -6.78 -28.31
CA ILE A 567 -6.65 -5.58 -27.47
C ILE A 567 -5.14 -5.28 -27.34
N THR A 568 -4.31 -6.31 -27.06
CA THR A 568 -2.86 -6.14 -26.94
C THR A 568 -2.24 -5.62 -28.26
N ARG A 569 -2.72 -6.11 -29.41
CA ARG A 569 -2.28 -5.60 -30.73
C ARG A 569 -2.62 -4.12 -30.91
N LEU A 570 -3.82 -3.69 -30.52
CA LEU A 570 -4.21 -2.27 -30.56
C LEU A 570 -3.33 -1.44 -29.62
N CYS A 571 -3.09 -1.92 -28.40
CA CYS A 571 -2.20 -1.27 -27.44
C CYS A 571 -0.79 -1.10 -27.99
N ASN A 572 -0.23 -2.15 -28.60
CA ASN A 572 1.10 -2.11 -29.21
C ASN A 572 1.17 -1.16 -30.43
N ALA A 573 0.08 -1.02 -31.18
CA ALA A 573 0.02 -0.06 -32.30
C ALA A 573 0.02 1.43 -31.84
N ILE A 574 -0.33 1.68 -30.58
CA ILE A 574 -0.34 3.03 -29.97
C ILE A 574 1.03 3.35 -29.35
N LEU A 575 1.70 2.37 -28.77
CA LEU A 575 3.00 2.53 -28.12
C LEU A 575 4.16 2.58 -29.11
N PRO A 576 5.29 3.22 -28.75
CA PRO A 576 6.55 3.09 -29.49
C PRO A 576 7.02 1.63 -29.59
N ASP A 577 7.79 1.30 -30.65
CA ASP A 577 8.22 -0.07 -30.96
C ASP A 577 9.06 -0.72 -29.82
N ASP A 578 9.83 0.05 -29.11
CA ASP A 578 10.66 -0.38 -27.97
C ASP A 578 9.87 -0.59 -26.68
N GLU A 579 8.60 -0.20 -26.66
CA GLU A 579 7.71 -0.31 -25.52
C GLU A 579 6.64 -1.41 -25.67
N GLN A 580 6.68 -2.22 -26.70
CA GLN A 580 5.67 -3.24 -26.97
C GLN A 580 5.61 -4.33 -25.89
N VAL A 581 4.40 -4.87 -25.68
CA VAL A 581 4.12 -5.93 -24.71
C VAL A 581 3.93 -7.26 -25.43
N VAL A 582 4.51 -8.33 -24.91
CA VAL A 582 4.32 -9.68 -25.47
C VAL A 582 2.93 -10.19 -25.08
N PRO A 583 2.02 -10.40 -26.05
CA PRO A 583 0.70 -10.91 -25.74
C PRO A 583 0.76 -12.38 -25.35
N PHE A 584 -0.07 -12.76 -24.41
CA PHE A 584 -0.41 -14.15 -24.16
C PHE A 584 -1.57 -14.54 -25.09
N GLY A 585 -1.51 -15.66 -25.77
CA GLY A 585 -2.35 -16.04 -26.92
C GLY A 585 -3.86 -16.17 -26.72
N ARG A 586 -4.46 -15.32 -25.87
CA ARG A 586 -5.88 -15.32 -25.57
C ARG A 586 -6.69 -14.66 -26.70
N GLU A 587 -7.58 -15.42 -27.32
CA GLU A 587 -8.49 -14.93 -28.34
C GLU A 587 -9.59 -14.02 -27.73
N GLY A 588 -10.13 -13.12 -28.54
CA GLY A 588 -11.20 -12.20 -28.13
C GLY A 588 -11.76 -11.39 -29.27
N LYS A 589 -12.82 -10.63 -29.01
CA LYS A 589 -13.43 -9.76 -30.01
C LYS A 589 -12.46 -8.61 -30.35
N PRO A 590 -12.32 -8.24 -31.64
CA PRO A 590 -11.51 -7.10 -32.04
C PRO A 590 -12.08 -5.79 -31.45
N PRO A 591 -11.23 -4.88 -30.95
CA PRO A 591 -11.65 -3.54 -30.56
C PRO A 591 -12.25 -2.81 -31.76
N ARG A 592 -13.29 -2.01 -31.51
CA ARG A 592 -13.97 -1.21 -32.53
C ARG A 592 -13.58 0.26 -32.41
N ILE A 593 -13.30 0.91 -33.52
CA ILE A 593 -13.04 2.33 -33.59
C ILE A 593 -14.19 2.96 -34.37
N GLY A 594 -14.84 3.93 -33.76
CA GLY A 594 -16.01 4.61 -34.34
C GLY A 594 -15.92 6.15 -34.25
N PRO A 595 -16.89 6.86 -34.84
CA PRO A 595 -16.95 8.31 -34.77
C PRO A 595 -17.25 8.77 -33.33
N LYS A 596 -16.71 9.92 -32.95
CA LYS A 596 -17.02 10.57 -31.66
C LYS A 596 -18.36 11.34 -31.82
N SER A 597 -19.47 10.67 -31.56
CA SER A 597 -20.80 11.27 -31.49
C SER A 597 -21.60 10.69 -30.34
N ASP A 598 -22.57 11.45 -29.82
CA ASP A 598 -23.41 10.99 -28.73
C ASP A 598 -24.26 9.78 -29.14
N GLU A 599 -24.69 9.70 -30.42
CA GLU A 599 -25.41 8.56 -31.00
C GLU A 599 -24.53 7.28 -30.99
N ALA A 600 -23.30 7.38 -31.51
CA ALA A 600 -22.38 6.25 -31.55
C ALA A 600 -22.01 5.75 -30.13
N LEU A 601 -21.91 6.67 -29.17
CA LEU A 601 -21.68 6.32 -27.78
C LEU A 601 -22.88 5.54 -27.19
N LEU A 602 -24.10 6.03 -27.39
CA LEU A 602 -25.30 5.35 -26.90
C LEU A 602 -25.48 3.98 -27.54
N ASP A 603 -25.16 3.86 -28.83
CA ASP A 603 -25.21 2.57 -29.53
C ASP A 603 -24.17 1.59 -28.97
N ALA A 604 -22.94 2.05 -28.70
CA ALA A 604 -21.91 1.22 -28.10
C ALA A 604 -22.27 0.77 -26.67
N VAL A 605 -22.88 1.66 -25.88
CA VAL A 605 -23.40 1.32 -24.54
C VAL A 605 -24.52 0.29 -24.64
N ARG A 606 -25.50 0.48 -25.54
CA ARG A 606 -26.59 -0.50 -25.76
C ARG A 606 -26.05 -1.86 -26.18
N GLU A 607 -25.13 -1.90 -27.14
CA GLU A 607 -24.48 -3.14 -27.56
C GLU A 607 -23.80 -3.87 -26.40
N ALA A 608 -23.12 -3.13 -25.51
CA ALA A 608 -22.46 -3.71 -24.36
C ALA A 608 -23.49 -4.28 -23.34
N VAL A 609 -24.59 -3.57 -23.09
CA VAL A 609 -25.69 -4.04 -22.23
C VAL A 609 -26.37 -5.27 -22.85
N ASP A 610 -26.66 -5.23 -24.15
CA ASP A 610 -27.34 -6.33 -24.87
C ASP A 610 -26.45 -7.59 -24.97
N ALA A 611 -25.13 -7.40 -24.97
CA ALA A 611 -24.16 -8.49 -24.90
C ALA A 611 -24.08 -9.14 -23.50
N GLY A 612 -24.72 -8.56 -22.48
CA GLY A 612 -24.78 -9.12 -21.13
C GLY A 612 -23.53 -8.91 -20.30
N TYR A 613 -22.70 -7.89 -20.61
CA TYR A 613 -21.55 -7.55 -19.78
C TYR A 613 -21.99 -7.08 -18.39
N GLY A 614 -21.35 -7.60 -17.34
CA GLY A 614 -21.69 -7.33 -15.95
C GLY A 614 -21.20 -5.96 -15.45
N SER A 615 -20.16 -5.40 -16.08
CA SER A 615 -19.61 -4.08 -15.75
C SER A 615 -19.17 -3.34 -17.01
N ILE A 616 -19.60 -2.08 -17.16
CA ILE A 616 -19.34 -1.26 -18.35
C ILE A 616 -18.72 0.06 -17.91
N ALA A 617 -17.55 0.42 -18.47
CA ALA A 617 -16.93 1.72 -18.25
C ALA A 617 -17.02 2.62 -19.47
N VAL A 618 -17.39 3.88 -19.26
CA VAL A 618 -17.25 4.96 -20.26
C VAL A 618 -16.18 5.92 -19.76
N ILE A 619 -15.03 5.92 -20.43
CA ILE A 619 -13.85 6.65 -20.03
C ILE A 619 -13.71 7.92 -20.85
N THR A 620 -13.58 9.04 -20.19
CA THR A 620 -13.37 10.36 -20.78
C THR A 620 -11.99 10.92 -20.44
N ARG A 621 -11.58 11.97 -21.11
CA ARG A 621 -10.30 12.65 -20.83
C ARG A 621 -10.34 13.44 -19.53
N THR A 622 -11.47 14.10 -19.23
CA THR A 622 -11.64 14.97 -18.06
C THR A 622 -12.89 14.64 -17.30
N LEU A 623 -12.95 15.05 -16.03
CA LEU A 623 -14.15 14.92 -15.20
C LEU A 623 -15.32 15.77 -15.74
N ALA A 624 -15.01 16.92 -16.34
CA ALA A 624 -16.04 17.77 -16.96
C ALA A 624 -16.71 17.07 -18.15
N GLU A 625 -15.96 16.36 -18.99
CA GLU A 625 -16.53 15.51 -20.04
C GLU A 625 -17.32 14.35 -19.47
N ALA A 626 -16.84 13.71 -18.39
CA ALA A 626 -17.54 12.62 -17.72
C ALA A 626 -18.92 13.05 -17.19
N LYS A 627 -18.97 14.22 -16.53
CA LYS A 627 -20.25 14.79 -16.02
C LYS A 627 -21.24 14.98 -17.15
N ARG A 628 -20.82 15.60 -18.26
CA ARG A 628 -21.67 15.79 -19.43
C ARG A 628 -22.17 14.46 -20.01
N VAL A 629 -21.30 13.47 -20.11
CA VAL A 629 -21.65 12.13 -20.66
C VAL A 629 -22.60 11.38 -19.74
N ALA A 630 -22.40 11.46 -18.43
CA ALA A 630 -23.25 10.79 -17.46
C ALA A 630 -24.70 11.33 -17.46
N GLU A 631 -24.93 12.61 -17.84
CA GLU A 631 -26.25 13.21 -17.89
C GLU A 631 -27.20 12.55 -18.90
N PHE A 632 -26.68 11.98 -19.99
CA PHE A 632 -27.54 11.39 -21.04
C PHE A 632 -27.44 9.86 -21.16
N ILE A 633 -26.57 9.20 -20.40
CA ILE A 633 -26.56 7.74 -20.33
C ILE A 633 -27.49 7.28 -19.20
N PRO A 634 -28.55 6.51 -19.52
CA PRO A 634 -29.46 6.00 -18.49
C PRO A 634 -28.73 5.10 -17.48
N LYS A 635 -28.98 5.31 -16.19
CA LYS A 635 -28.38 4.56 -15.08
C LYS A 635 -26.84 4.66 -15.01
N ALA A 636 -26.27 5.73 -15.58
CA ALA A 636 -24.84 5.97 -15.44
C ALA A 636 -24.50 6.38 -14.00
N HIS A 637 -23.48 5.75 -13.45
CA HIS A 637 -22.86 6.15 -12.20
C HIS A 637 -21.63 7.00 -12.51
N LEU A 638 -21.64 8.28 -12.08
CA LEU A 638 -20.52 9.18 -12.28
C LEU A 638 -19.44 8.93 -11.21
N LEU A 639 -18.24 8.62 -11.64
CA LEU A 639 -17.06 8.56 -10.78
C LEU A 639 -16.44 9.94 -10.70
N ASP A 640 -16.60 10.64 -9.59
CA ASP A 640 -16.08 12.00 -9.38
C ASP A 640 -14.93 12.10 -8.36
N GLY A 641 -14.52 10.97 -7.81
CA GLY A 641 -13.44 10.88 -6.82
C GLY A 641 -13.86 11.20 -5.38
N SER A 642 -15.14 11.47 -5.14
CA SER A 642 -15.69 11.70 -3.81
C SER A 642 -16.28 10.45 -3.16
N ASP A 643 -16.56 9.42 -3.95
CA ASP A 643 -17.35 8.26 -3.52
C ASP A 643 -16.48 7.13 -2.97
N GLU A 644 -16.84 6.70 -1.77
CA GLU A 644 -16.33 5.50 -1.14
C GLU A 644 -16.99 4.21 -1.68
N ASP A 645 -18.12 4.34 -2.40
CA ASP A 645 -18.98 3.23 -2.82
C ASP A 645 -18.98 3.03 -4.36
N ILE A 646 -17.88 2.50 -4.89
CA ILE A 646 -17.86 2.04 -6.28
C ILE A 646 -17.92 0.52 -6.32
N LEU A 647 -18.92 -0.06 -5.77
CA LEU A 647 -19.24 -1.45 -6.03
C LEU A 647 -20.45 -1.48 -6.94
N THR A 648 -20.14 -1.77 -8.17
CA THR A 648 -21.11 -1.95 -9.24
C THR A 648 -21.93 -3.19 -9.00
N ASP A 649 -23.23 -3.00 -8.93
CA ASP A 649 -24.16 -4.10 -9.17
C ASP A 649 -23.98 -4.61 -10.62
N PRO A 650 -24.20 -5.90 -10.87
CA PRO A 650 -24.12 -6.42 -12.22
C PRO A 650 -25.01 -5.62 -13.19
N GLY A 651 -24.41 -5.05 -14.23
CA GLY A 651 -25.08 -4.22 -15.22
C GLY A 651 -24.97 -2.72 -15.04
N ASP A 652 -24.21 -2.25 -14.05
CA ASP A 652 -23.94 -0.82 -13.87
C ASP A 652 -23.02 -0.25 -14.94
N ILE A 653 -23.30 1.00 -15.35
CA ILE A 653 -22.49 1.75 -16.28
C ILE A 653 -21.75 2.83 -15.49
N VAL A 654 -20.44 2.73 -15.44
CA VAL A 654 -19.57 3.71 -14.75
C VAL A 654 -19.01 4.72 -15.75
N VAL A 655 -19.17 6.00 -15.48
CA VAL A 655 -18.64 7.09 -16.31
C VAL A 655 -17.63 7.89 -15.51
N GLY A 656 -16.43 8.11 -16.05
CA GLY A 656 -15.42 8.89 -15.33
C GLY A 656 -14.21 9.29 -16.17
N GLY A 657 -13.40 10.18 -15.62
CA GLY A 657 -12.11 10.54 -16.19
C GLY A 657 -11.11 9.37 -16.11
N TYR A 658 -10.20 9.25 -17.08
CA TYR A 658 -9.24 8.12 -17.15
C TYR A 658 -8.42 7.94 -15.86
N HIS A 659 -8.07 9.02 -15.19
CA HIS A 659 -7.26 9.02 -13.97
C HIS A 659 -8.03 8.51 -12.75
N LEU A 660 -9.37 8.55 -12.78
CA LEU A 660 -10.26 7.99 -11.74
C LEU A 660 -10.48 6.49 -11.90
N MET A 661 -10.42 6.01 -13.13
CA MET A 661 -10.64 4.60 -13.47
C MET A 661 -9.40 3.74 -13.22
N LYS A 662 -8.26 4.34 -12.87
CA LYS A 662 -6.99 3.61 -12.68
C LYS A 662 -7.10 2.60 -11.55
N GLY A 663 -6.71 1.34 -11.86
CA GLY A 663 -6.80 0.21 -10.93
C GLY A 663 -8.14 -0.51 -10.93
N LEU A 664 -9.15 -0.01 -11.65
CA LEU A 664 -10.43 -0.69 -11.82
C LEU A 664 -10.41 -1.60 -13.06
N GLU A 665 -11.31 -2.58 -13.07
CA GLU A 665 -11.46 -3.56 -14.15
C GLU A 665 -12.92 -3.67 -14.55
N PHE A 666 -13.19 -3.71 -15.88
CA PHE A 666 -14.51 -3.74 -16.43
C PHE A 666 -14.61 -4.76 -17.57
N ASP A 667 -15.76 -5.41 -17.72
CA ASP A 667 -16.02 -6.39 -18.79
C ASP A 667 -16.07 -5.71 -20.17
N ALA A 668 -16.54 -4.47 -20.24
CA ALA A 668 -16.53 -3.66 -21.45
C ALA A 668 -16.06 -2.23 -21.16
N VAL A 669 -15.21 -1.70 -22.03
CA VAL A 669 -14.64 -0.35 -21.92
C VAL A 669 -14.91 0.43 -23.20
N ILE A 670 -15.54 1.60 -23.07
CA ILE A 670 -15.78 2.56 -24.13
C ILE A 670 -14.93 3.80 -23.84
N VAL A 671 -13.98 4.10 -24.72
CA VAL A 671 -13.05 5.22 -24.52
C VAL A 671 -13.41 6.37 -25.46
N LEU A 672 -13.73 7.52 -24.90
CA LEU A 672 -13.97 8.75 -25.63
C LEU A 672 -12.69 9.57 -25.70
N TRP A 673 -12.02 9.56 -26.87
CA TRP A 673 -10.77 10.30 -27.04
C TRP A 673 -10.91 11.36 -28.17
N PRO A 674 -10.53 12.63 -27.91
CA PRO A 674 -10.93 13.71 -28.81
C PRO A 674 -10.07 13.92 -30.07
N GLU A 675 -8.89 13.30 -30.22
CA GLU A 675 -7.89 13.79 -31.16
C GLU A 675 -7.39 12.75 -32.18
N ALA A 676 -7.15 13.23 -33.41
CA ALA A 676 -6.58 12.46 -34.50
C ALA A 676 -5.03 12.38 -34.45
N ARG A 677 -4.36 13.26 -33.71
CA ARG A 677 -2.90 13.23 -33.49
C ARG A 677 -2.62 13.20 -31.98
N LEU A 678 -2.03 12.12 -31.51
CA LEU A 678 -1.73 11.90 -30.11
C LEU A 678 -0.26 12.28 -29.83
N SER A 679 -0.03 13.11 -28.83
CA SER A 679 1.29 13.29 -28.22
C SER A 679 1.72 12.00 -27.50
N ASP A 680 2.99 11.80 -27.22
CA ASP A 680 3.48 10.61 -26.50
C ASP A 680 2.82 10.44 -25.13
N GLY A 681 2.56 11.53 -24.42
CA GLY A 681 1.82 11.50 -23.16
C GLY A 681 0.37 11.03 -23.34
N GLU A 682 -0.30 11.43 -24.42
CA GLU A 682 -1.68 11.01 -24.72
C GLU A 682 -1.74 9.56 -25.18
N ARG A 683 -0.75 9.11 -25.95
CA ARG A 683 -0.61 7.69 -26.32
C ARG A 683 -0.55 6.80 -25.07
N ARG A 684 0.27 7.16 -24.09
CA ARG A 684 0.39 6.40 -22.82
C ARG A 684 -0.90 6.44 -22.00
N ARG A 685 -1.61 7.58 -21.97
CA ARG A 685 -2.91 7.67 -21.30
C ARG A 685 -3.97 6.81 -21.97
N LEU A 686 -4.05 6.88 -23.31
CA LEU A 686 -4.96 6.04 -24.08
C LEU A 686 -4.63 4.55 -23.93
N TYR A 687 -3.36 4.18 -23.98
CA TYR A 687 -2.88 2.84 -23.66
C TYR A 687 -3.41 2.37 -22.31
N THR A 688 -3.27 3.20 -21.27
CA THR A 688 -3.76 2.88 -19.93
C THR A 688 -5.26 2.64 -19.90
N CYS A 689 -6.06 3.46 -20.61
CA CYS A 689 -7.53 3.30 -20.70
C CYS A 689 -7.95 1.96 -21.32
N LEU A 690 -7.28 1.55 -22.40
CA LEU A 690 -7.58 0.30 -23.11
C LEU A 690 -7.36 -0.95 -22.23
N LEU A 691 -6.50 -0.82 -21.23
CA LEU A 691 -6.11 -1.91 -20.33
C LEU A 691 -6.99 -2.05 -19.10
N TYR A 692 -8.01 -1.20 -18.93
CA TYR A 692 -9.04 -1.38 -17.89
C TYR A 692 -10.06 -2.45 -18.26
N THR A 693 -10.00 -2.96 -19.50
CA THR A 693 -10.86 -4.07 -19.94
C THR A 693 -10.42 -5.36 -19.26
N SER A 694 -11.33 -5.94 -18.48
CA SER A 694 -11.18 -7.29 -17.93
C SER A 694 -11.53 -8.34 -18.99
N PRO A 695 -10.99 -9.55 -18.87
CA PRO A 695 -11.27 -10.62 -19.80
C PRO A 695 -12.69 -11.16 -19.71
#